data_51af1a7c6319eaca3349a54d15b38d68
#
_entry.id   51af1a7c6319eaca3349a54d15b38d68
#
_cell.length_a   1.000
_cell.length_b   1.000
_cell.length_c   1.000
_cell.angle_alpha   90.00
_cell.angle_beta   90.00
_cell.angle_gamma   90.00
#
_symmetry.space_group_name_H-M   'P 1'
#
loop_
_entity.id
_entity.type
_entity.pdbx_description
1 polymer ?
#
loop_
_entity_poly.entity_id
_entity_poly.type
_entity_poly.pdbx_seq_one_letter_code
_entity_poly.pdbx_strand_id
1 'polypeptide(L)'
;MPECLRSLRFDELSARRDRVEQAIAGTGKWLANDEAFQNWEKSPHSSLLLIRGKPGSGKSTLAKHILEMKKLEHKMSQPGELDPYNPPRVLIADFFYSLRGGTKETNHTLMLRSLLFQLLSQDASLFLLFQSAYRRLRAKFNFEWPHQELKDIFSSLSSLQYSPAEARIYILLDAMDESSDRGRPEILCLLEEICSSKSDRTFKCLVASRPLPVGEIDHSKWDSIVLEQKNRKDIQSLIQSGLREVKRQPGLSTIDFQFALDYMTKHAEGVFLWVALVFRELNELALTGPSQEELETCLRRLPIELGEFYSLIIQRLVDKSKTNRGLPGLLEKGAKMLAWVVFAERPLKLEEFQDAVAIPSSPGTFDPSPGFLRRTRVSDIQSRINACCGPLIEIREGFVQLLHLSVREYLLLPGGAGPPFHVTQERGDAEISSCCIRYLCLIACQPQSKAITSWDNQYYDELVEWLAGFPLLSYILRYLLSSLRFACASTVSTEISLLSQLLRDNHASLSLLGHRLKTLPKFGHLDLKPALNYPQFHYRCLTSAVERQLPAVVEVIILLKEGILKGDFELLQRASCNDYADVVIMLLHHGADLNAQGGHYGNALQAATVNGHGSMARFMIDNGADLNAQGGYYGNALQAASVNGYADVVRMLLDQGADPNAQGGHYGNALQAATSNGHSDVIQILVDHGAALP
;
A
#
# COMPACT_ATOMS: atom_id res chain seq x y z
N MET A 1 8.30 -11.75 23.14
CA MET A 1 7.80 -11.99 21.78
C MET A 1 7.05 -10.77 21.20
N PRO A 2 6.02 -10.17 21.84
CA PRO A 2 5.27 -9.04 21.24
C PRO A 2 6.13 -7.84 20.81
N GLU A 3 7.13 -7.46 21.60
CA GLU A 3 8.06 -6.38 21.23
C GLU A 3 8.97 -6.73 20.03
N CYS A 4 9.39 -8.00 19.93
CA CYS A 4 10.15 -8.49 18.78
C CYS A 4 9.28 -8.44 17.50
N LEU A 5 8.03 -8.90 17.56
CA LEU A 5 7.07 -8.78 16.47
C LEU A 5 6.88 -7.32 16.04
N ARG A 6 6.66 -6.40 16.99
CA ARG A 6 6.56 -4.97 16.69
C ARG A 6 7.80 -4.44 15.97
N SER A 7 9.00 -4.90 16.36
CA SER A 7 10.24 -4.47 15.71
C SER A 7 10.43 -4.99 14.29
N LEU A 8 9.79 -6.11 13.94
CA LEU A 8 9.78 -6.65 12.58
C LEU A 8 8.72 -5.97 11.69
N ARG A 9 7.65 -5.44 12.27
CA ARG A 9 6.56 -4.80 11.54
C ARG A 9 7.05 -3.51 10.85
N PHE A 10 6.55 -3.24 9.66
CA PHE A 10 6.67 -1.98 8.93
C PHE A 10 5.42 -1.73 8.08
N ASP A 11 5.21 -0.49 7.71
CA ASP A 11 3.91 0.04 7.30
C ASP A 11 3.35 -0.46 5.97
N GLU A 12 4.08 -1.18 5.15
CA GLU A 12 3.66 -1.51 3.79
C GLU A 12 3.71 -3.03 3.50
N LEU A 13 3.62 -3.85 4.57
CA LEU A 13 3.75 -5.32 4.50
C LEU A 13 2.86 -5.98 3.42
N SER A 14 1.64 -5.51 3.21
CA SER A 14 0.69 -6.09 2.27
C SER A 14 0.29 -5.16 1.11
N ALA A 15 0.76 -3.91 1.12
CA ALA A 15 0.26 -2.86 0.23
C ALA A 15 0.30 -3.23 -1.26
N ARG A 16 1.36 -3.90 -1.73
CA ARG A 16 1.47 -4.35 -3.12
C ARG A 16 0.52 -5.50 -3.43
N ARG A 17 0.48 -6.53 -2.56
CA ARG A 17 -0.42 -7.68 -2.72
C ARG A 17 -1.87 -7.23 -2.82
N ASP A 18 -2.29 -6.32 -1.96
CA ASP A 18 -3.68 -5.86 -1.89
C ASP A 18 -4.07 -5.12 -3.18
N ARG A 19 -3.14 -4.39 -3.79
CA ARG A 19 -3.29 -3.73 -5.09
C ARG A 19 -3.29 -4.67 -6.31
N VAL A 20 -2.87 -5.94 -6.19
CA VAL A 20 -2.94 -6.91 -7.29
C VAL A 20 -4.40 -7.31 -7.53
N GLU A 21 -4.84 -7.32 -8.79
CA GLU A 21 -6.19 -7.73 -9.16
C GLU A 21 -6.47 -9.17 -8.78
N GLN A 22 -7.72 -9.41 -8.36
CA GLN A 22 -8.20 -10.77 -8.19
C GLN A 22 -8.33 -11.46 -9.55
N ALA A 23 -8.13 -12.77 -9.54
CA ALA A 23 -8.33 -13.56 -10.75
C ALA A 23 -9.81 -13.50 -11.19
N ILE A 24 -10.01 -13.32 -12.49
CA ILE A 24 -11.36 -13.35 -13.07
C ILE A 24 -11.98 -14.72 -12.80
N ALA A 25 -13.23 -14.72 -12.39
CA ALA A 25 -13.95 -15.96 -12.06
C ALA A 25 -13.85 -16.98 -13.20
N GLY A 26 -13.34 -18.16 -12.89
CA GLY A 26 -13.17 -19.26 -13.86
C GLY A 26 -11.80 -19.31 -14.55
N THR A 27 -10.91 -18.33 -14.37
CA THR A 27 -9.52 -18.41 -14.85
C THR A 27 -8.64 -19.21 -13.87
N GLY A 28 -7.50 -19.70 -14.36
CA GLY A 28 -6.54 -20.45 -13.55
C GLY A 28 -6.94 -21.91 -13.24
N LYS A 29 -8.08 -22.40 -13.72
CA LYS A 29 -8.54 -23.79 -13.48
C LYS A 29 -7.58 -24.87 -13.97
N TRP A 30 -6.78 -24.55 -14.97
CA TRP A 30 -5.75 -25.45 -15.51
C TRP A 30 -4.66 -25.78 -14.48
N LEU A 31 -4.45 -24.92 -13.49
CA LEU A 31 -3.42 -25.08 -12.47
C LEU A 31 -3.56 -26.40 -11.70
N ALA A 32 -4.81 -26.79 -11.37
CA ALA A 32 -5.10 -28.04 -10.66
C ALA A 32 -4.67 -29.29 -11.43
N ASN A 33 -4.51 -29.19 -12.77
CA ASN A 33 -4.12 -30.29 -13.65
C ASN A 33 -2.69 -30.09 -14.21
N ASP A 34 -1.99 -29.04 -13.80
CA ASP A 34 -0.61 -28.81 -14.25
C ASP A 34 0.37 -29.69 -13.48
N GLU A 35 1.20 -30.43 -14.22
CA GLU A 35 2.14 -31.41 -13.65
C GLU A 35 3.17 -30.75 -12.72
N ALA A 36 3.76 -29.61 -13.13
CA ALA A 36 4.74 -28.91 -12.32
C ALA A 36 4.13 -28.38 -11.01
N PHE A 37 2.90 -27.85 -11.07
CA PHE A 37 2.18 -27.42 -9.88
C PHE A 37 1.83 -28.60 -8.96
N GLN A 38 1.36 -29.71 -9.52
CA GLN A 38 1.02 -30.90 -8.74
C GLN A 38 2.27 -31.52 -8.09
N ASN A 39 3.39 -31.58 -8.81
CA ASN A 39 4.65 -32.09 -8.26
C ASN A 39 5.11 -31.22 -7.10
N TRP A 40 5.12 -29.91 -7.27
CA TRP A 40 5.44 -28.96 -6.22
C TRP A 40 4.52 -29.10 -4.99
N GLU A 41 3.23 -29.17 -5.20
CA GLU A 41 2.22 -29.20 -4.13
C GLU A 41 2.22 -30.53 -3.37
N LYS A 42 2.19 -31.66 -4.09
CA LYS A 42 2.01 -33.00 -3.54
C LYS A 42 3.29 -33.65 -3.03
N SER A 43 4.45 -33.14 -3.44
CA SER A 43 5.75 -33.67 -2.99
C SER A 43 5.78 -33.74 -1.44
N PRO A 44 6.18 -34.87 -0.85
CA PRO A 44 6.42 -34.97 0.59
C PRO A 44 7.68 -34.23 1.04
N HIS A 45 8.50 -33.80 0.10
CA HIS A 45 9.74 -33.09 0.35
C HIS A 45 9.62 -31.62 0.03
N SER A 46 10.53 -30.81 0.56
CA SER A 46 10.68 -29.40 0.18
C SER A 46 10.86 -29.25 -1.31
N SER A 47 10.24 -28.26 -1.92
CA SER A 47 10.20 -28.09 -3.37
C SER A 47 10.07 -26.62 -3.77
N LEU A 48 10.59 -26.33 -4.97
CA LEU A 48 10.69 -24.99 -5.54
C LEU A 48 9.87 -24.93 -6.83
N LEU A 49 8.99 -23.93 -6.96
CA LEU A 49 8.20 -23.68 -8.17
C LEU A 49 8.50 -22.31 -8.73
N LEU A 50 8.88 -22.22 -9.99
CA LEU A 50 9.09 -20.98 -10.72
C LEU A 50 7.93 -20.75 -11.71
N ILE A 51 7.17 -19.67 -11.51
CA ILE A 51 6.19 -19.18 -12.47
C ILE A 51 6.83 -18.07 -13.28
N ARG A 52 7.10 -18.30 -14.55
CA ARG A 52 7.71 -17.30 -15.43
C ARG A 52 6.78 -16.93 -16.58
N GLY A 53 6.93 -15.70 -17.07
CA GLY A 53 6.12 -15.26 -18.21
C GLY A 53 6.38 -13.81 -18.62
N LYS A 54 5.88 -13.46 -19.81
CA LYS A 54 5.97 -12.10 -20.40
C LYS A 54 5.33 -11.04 -19.47
N PRO A 55 5.70 -9.75 -19.62
CA PRO A 55 4.95 -8.65 -18.98
C PRO A 55 3.46 -8.73 -19.32
N GLY A 56 2.60 -8.55 -18.31
CA GLY A 56 1.15 -8.58 -18.53
C GLY A 56 0.53 -9.96 -18.77
N SER A 57 1.27 -11.07 -18.54
CA SER A 57 0.75 -12.45 -18.68
C SER A 57 -0.08 -12.94 -17.49
N GLY A 58 -0.21 -12.14 -16.39
CA GLY A 58 -1.03 -12.48 -15.22
C GLY A 58 -0.30 -13.20 -14.09
N LYS A 59 1.04 -13.14 -14.03
CA LYS A 59 1.87 -13.80 -12.97
C LYS A 59 1.46 -13.41 -11.56
N SER A 60 1.38 -12.11 -11.26
CA SER A 60 1.02 -11.61 -9.94
C SER A 60 -0.40 -12.00 -9.54
N THR A 61 -1.35 -11.95 -10.49
CA THR A 61 -2.73 -12.39 -10.28
C THR A 61 -2.80 -13.88 -9.95
N LEU A 62 -2.01 -14.72 -10.66
CA LEU A 62 -1.94 -16.15 -10.39
C LEU A 62 -1.27 -16.44 -9.04
N ALA A 63 -0.18 -15.74 -8.69
CA ALA A 63 0.49 -15.87 -7.40
C ALA A 63 -0.46 -15.51 -6.23
N LYS A 64 -1.21 -14.40 -6.37
CA LYS A 64 -2.25 -14.01 -5.40
C LYS A 64 -3.36 -15.07 -5.30
N HIS A 65 -3.82 -15.60 -6.42
CA HIS A 65 -4.85 -16.66 -6.44
C HIS A 65 -4.38 -17.92 -5.70
N ILE A 66 -3.13 -18.37 -5.94
CA ILE A 66 -2.54 -19.51 -5.22
C ILE A 66 -2.45 -19.21 -3.72
N LEU A 67 -2.01 -18.02 -3.34
CA LEU A 67 -1.94 -17.58 -1.95
C LEU A 67 -3.32 -17.64 -1.26
N GLU A 68 -4.35 -17.12 -1.91
CA GLU A 68 -5.72 -17.12 -1.37
C GLU A 68 -6.28 -18.54 -1.23
N MET A 69 -6.02 -19.42 -2.21
CA MET A 69 -6.36 -20.83 -2.10
C MET A 69 -5.71 -21.47 -0.86
N LYS A 70 -4.41 -21.25 -0.65
CA LYS A 70 -3.69 -21.82 0.50
C LYS A 70 -4.19 -21.28 1.83
N LYS A 71 -4.52 -20.00 1.91
CA LYS A 71 -5.12 -19.38 3.10
C LYS A 71 -6.52 -19.96 3.41
N LEU A 72 -7.34 -20.24 2.40
CA LEU A 72 -8.64 -20.87 2.58
C LEU A 72 -8.51 -22.33 3.04
N GLU A 73 -7.63 -23.12 2.42
CA GLU A 73 -7.33 -24.49 2.82
C GLU A 73 -6.85 -24.55 4.28
N HIS A 74 -5.99 -23.61 4.68
CA HIS A 74 -5.51 -23.48 6.05
C HIS A 74 -6.64 -23.19 7.03
N LYS A 75 -7.52 -22.22 6.74
CA LYS A 75 -8.68 -21.91 7.59
C LYS A 75 -9.65 -23.08 7.74
N MET A 76 -9.87 -23.85 6.68
CA MET A 76 -10.76 -25.01 6.71
C MET A 76 -10.15 -26.19 7.48
N SER A 77 -8.84 -26.26 7.58
CA SER A 77 -8.11 -27.35 8.27
C SER A 77 -7.94 -27.11 9.77
N GLN A 78 -8.21 -25.91 10.26
CA GLN A 78 -8.14 -25.52 11.68
C GLN A 78 -9.49 -24.97 12.16
N PRO A 79 -10.48 -25.81 12.50
CA PRO A 79 -11.64 -25.35 13.24
C PRO A 79 -11.28 -25.30 14.74
N GLY A 80 -10.88 -24.14 15.23
CA GLY A 80 -10.59 -23.92 16.65
C GLY A 80 -9.34 -23.09 16.91
N GLU A 81 -9.27 -22.51 18.09
CA GLU A 81 -8.24 -21.59 18.58
C GLU A 81 -6.80 -22.09 18.37
N LEU A 82 -5.87 -21.14 18.17
CA LEU A 82 -4.42 -21.36 18.20
C LEU A 82 -4.04 -21.92 19.58
N ASP A 83 -3.93 -23.23 19.70
CA ASP A 83 -3.43 -23.88 20.88
C ASP A 83 -1.90 -23.65 20.95
N PRO A 84 -1.38 -22.97 21.99
CA PRO A 84 0.06 -22.75 22.15
C PRO A 84 0.88 -24.06 22.24
N TYR A 85 0.23 -25.18 22.56
CA TYR A 85 0.83 -26.51 22.68
C TYR A 85 0.70 -27.37 21.42
N ASN A 86 -0.07 -26.88 20.40
CA ASN A 86 -0.26 -27.57 19.13
C ASN A 86 0.00 -26.59 17.97
N PRO A 87 1.25 -26.37 17.59
CA PRO A 87 1.63 -25.40 16.58
C PRO A 87 0.94 -25.72 15.22
N PRO A 88 0.63 -24.69 14.41
CA PRO A 88 -0.09 -24.87 13.16
C PRO A 88 0.69 -25.76 12.19
N ARG A 89 0.00 -26.73 11.56
CA ARG A 89 0.61 -27.63 10.57
C ARG A 89 1.00 -26.92 9.26
N VAL A 90 0.44 -25.75 9.02
CA VAL A 90 0.70 -24.94 7.81
C VAL A 90 1.00 -23.50 8.19
N LEU A 91 2.13 -22.99 7.74
CA LEU A 91 2.52 -21.58 7.84
C LEU A 91 2.60 -20.99 6.44
N ILE A 92 2.14 -19.74 6.29
CA ILE A 92 2.14 -19.07 4.98
C ILE A 92 2.75 -17.68 5.12
N ALA A 93 3.76 -17.40 4.28
CA ALA A 93 4.35 -16.07 4.19
C ALA A 93 4.48 -15.66 2.71
N ASP A 94 4.22 -14.39 2.45
CA ASP A 94 4.23 -13.84 1.10
C ASP A 94 4.92 -12.48 1.04
N PHE A 95 5.52 -12.19 -0.12
CA PHE A 95 6.01 -10.86 -0.43
C PHE A 95 5.88 -10.58 -1.93
N PHE A 96 5.34 -9.41 -2.26
CA PHE A 96 5.14 -8.93 -3.63
C PHE A 96 6.06 -7.74 -3.87
N TYR A 97 7.12 -7.95 -4.66
CA TYR A 97 8.02 -6.86 -5.06
C TYR A 97 7.31 -5.86 -5.96
N SER A 98 7.73 -4.60 -5.93
CA SER A 98 7.22 -3.58 -6.84
C SER A 98 8.19 -2.43 -7.03
N LEU A 99 8.56 -2.17 -8.26
CA LEU A 99 9.26 -0.95 -8.65
C LEU A 99 8.37 0.31 -8.59
N ARG A 100 7.04 0.14 -8.51
CA ARG A 100 6.08 1.26 -8.43
C ARG A 100 5.93 1.80 -7.00
N GLY A 101 6.23 1.00 -5.99
CA GLY A 101 6.13 1.35 -4.57
C GLY A 101 7.39 2.00 -3.99
N GLY A 102 8.37 2.34 -4.85
CA GLY A 102 9.63 2.94 -4.45
C GLY A 102 10.67 1.94 -3.94
N THR A 103 11.75 2.46 -3.35
CA THR A 103 12.91 1.67 -2.91
C THR A 103 12.58 0.65 -1.81
N LYS A 104 11.50 0.83 -1.09
CA LYS A 104 11.10 -0.09 -0.01
C LYS A 104 10.56 -1.41 -0.56
N GLU A 105 9.73 -1.37 -1.59
CA GLU A 105 9.11 -2.58 -2.17
C GLU A 105 10.08 -3.39 -3.06
N THR A 106 11.29 -2.91 -3.30
CA THR A 106 12.36 -3.63 -4.03
C THR A 106 13.42 -4.23 -3.12
N ASN A 107 13.35 -3.99 -1.81
CA ASN A 107 14.41 -4.24 -0.84
C ASN A 107 14.31 -5.64 -0.24
N HIS A 108 15.36 -6.44 -0.37
CA HIS A 108 15.42 -7.80 0.16
C HIS A 108 15.43 -7.86 1.70
N THR A 109 15.98 -6.84 2.37
CA THR A 109 15.93 -6.77 3.85
C THR A 109 14.50 -6.63 4.35
N LEU A 110 13.70 -5.78 3.69
CA LEU A 110 12.29 -5.63 4.01
C LEU A 110 11.46 -6.86 3.66
N MET A 111 11.80 -7.55 2.57
CA MET A 111 11.20 -8.84 2.22
C MET A 111 11.45 -9.89 3.31
N LEU A 112 12.71 -10.11 3.71
CA LEU A 112 13.03 -11.05 4.80
C LEU A 112 12.34 -10.68 6.11
N ARG A 113 12.32 -9.40 6.44
CA ARG A 113 11.63 -8.87 7.61
C ARG A 113 10.13 -9.14 7.57
N SER A 114 9.49 -8.98 6.40
CA SER A 114 8.08 -9.29 6.16
C SER A 114 7.78 -10.77 6.34
N LEU A 115 8.54 -11.65 5.68
CA LEU A 115 8.34 -13.09 5.77
C LEU A 115 8.48 -13.58 7.21
N LEU A 116 9.55 -13.15 7.91
CA LEU A 116 9.82 -13.52 9.30
C LEU A 116 8.74 -12.98 10.24
N PHE A 117 8.23 -11.75 10.03
CA PHE A 117 7.10 -11.24 10.79
C PHE A 117 5.85 -12.12 10.62
N GLN A 118 5.50 -12.47 9.37
CA GLN A 118 4.33 -13.28 9.08
C GLN A 118 4.44 -14.68 9.69
N LEU A 119 5.60 -15.33 9.59
CA LEU A 119 5.83 -16.66 10.17
C LEU A 119 5.78 -16.61 11.70
N LEU A 120 6.47 -15.66 12.34
CA LEU A 120 6.46 -15.51 13.80
C LEU A 120 5.08 -15.14 14.35
N SER A 121 4.25 -14.44 13.57
CA SER A 121 2.87 -14.12 13.95
C SER A 121 1.97 -15.35 13.99
N GLN A 122 2.27 -16.37 13.15
CA GLN A 122 1.49 -17.61 13.06
C GLN A 122 2.00 -18.71 14.00
N ASP A 123 3.29 -18.72 14.34
CA ASP A 123 3.91 -19.72 15.21
C ASP A 123 4.85 -19.08 16.22
N ALA A 124 4.39 -18.95 17.46
CA ALA A 124 5.15 -18.35 18.56
C ALA A 124 6.42 -19.15 18.93
N SER A 125 6.50 -20.45 18.60
CA SER A 125 7.67 -21.28 18.87
C SER A 125 8.90 -20.81 18.09
N LEU A 126 8.70 -20.17 16.95
CA LEU A 126 9.77 -19.59 16.14
C LEU A 126 10.53 -18.47 16.86
N PHE A 127 9.96 -17.91 17.93
CA PHE A 127 10.63 -16.85 18.71
C PHE A 127 12.00 -17.27 19.25
N LEU A 128 12.24 -18.55 19.45
CA LEU A 128 13.54 -19.07 19.86
C LEU A 128 14.68 -18.65 18.92
N LEU A 129 14.42 -18.60 17.62
CA LEU A 129 15.39 -18.18 16.59
C LEU A 129 15.75 -16.69 16.70
N PHE A 130 14.83 -15.87 17.19
CA PHE A 130 14.99 -14.43 17.28
C PHE A 130 15.63 -13.97 18.59
N GLN A 131 15.53 -14.76 19.68
CA GLN A 131 15.84 -14.31 21.03
C GLN A 131 17.24 -13.72 21.19
N SER A 132 18.26 -14.41 20.69
CA SER A 132 19.67 -13.97 20.84
C SER A 132 19.95 -12.68 20.06
N ALA A 133 19.52 -12.63 18.79
CA ALA A 133 19.66 -11.47 17.92
C ALA A 133 18.87 -10.26 18.46
N TYR A 134 17.61 -10.48 18.84
CA TYR A 134 16.76 -9.44 19.38
C TYR A 134 17.32 -8.82 20.68
N ARG A 135 17.79 -9.64 21.65
CA ARG A 135 18.40 -9.13 22.89
C ARG A 135 19.64 -8.29 22.61
N ARG A 136 20.49 -8.72 21.68
CA ARG A 136 21.72 -8.00 21.30
C ARG A 136 21.40 -6.67 20.61
N LEU A 137 20.42 -6.66 19.70
CA LEU A 137 20.05 -5.48 18.92
C LEU A 137 19.30 -4.45 19.76
N ARG A 138 18.42 -4.89 20.69
CA ARG A 138 17.68 -4.00 21.60
C ARG A 138 18.58 -3.15 22.50
N ALA A 139 19.78 -3.63 22.79
CA ALA A 139 20.75 -2.87 23.60
C ALA A 139 21.40 -1.70 22.84
N LYS A 140 21.20 -1.59 21.52
CA LYS A 140 21.75 -0.51 20.68
C LYS A 140 20.84 0.71 20.71
N PHE A 141 21.43 1.91 20.63
CA PHE A 141 20.70 3.19 20.63
C PHE A 141 19.74 3.34 19.42
N ASN A 142 20.16 2.84 18.24
CA ASN A 142 19.32 2.75 17.05
C ASN A 142 19.02 1.28 16.76
N PHE A 143 17.78 0.87 17.02
CA PHE A 143 17.33 -0.49 16.76
C PHE A 143 16.96 -0.65 15.29
N GLU A 144 17.77 -1.38 14.54
CA GLU A 144 17.46 -1.83 13.17
C GLU A 144 17.85 -3.29 13.00
N TRP A 145 17.07 -4.05 12.23
CA TRP A 145 17.40 -5.41 11.85
C TRP A 145 18.41 -5.41 10.69
N PRO A 146 19.68 -5.81 10.89
CA PRO A 146 20.62 -5.94 9.79
C PRO A 146 20.20 -7.05 8.83
N HIS A 147 20.46 -6.88 7.54
CA HIS A 147 20.14 -7.86 6.48
C HIS A 147 20.68 -9.27 6.83
N GLN A 148 21.95 -9.34 7.24
CA GLN A 148 22.59 -10.62 7.56
C GLN A 148 21.92 -11.35 8.74
N GLU A 149 21.51 -10.64 9.80
CA GLU A 149 20.79 -11.22 10.93
C GLU A 149 19.44 -11.82 10.51
N LEU A 150 18.69 -11.14 9.67
CA LEU A 150 17.41 -11.63 9.13
C LEU A 150 17.64 -12.86 8.25
N LYS A 151 18.70 -12.85 7.43
CA LYS A 151 19.10 -13.99 6.59
C LYS A 151 19.46 -15.20 7.43
N ASP A 152 20.28 -15.02 8.47
CA ASP A 152 20.71 -16.10 9.37
C ASP A 152 19.51 -16.71 10.12
N ILE A 153 18.57 -15.88 10.59
CA ILE A 153 17.32 -16.35 11.20
C ILE A 153 16.49 -17.12 10.17
N PHE A 154 16.36 -16.64 8.95
CA PHE A 154 15.60 -17.30 7.90
C PHE A 154 16.20 -18.66 7.52
N SER A 155 17.52 -18.75 7.36
CA SER A 155 18.24 -20.02 7.12
C SER A 155 18.02 -21.00 8.26
N SER A 156 18.00 -20.50 9.51
CA SER A 156 17.80 -21.32 10.71
C SER A 156 16.40 -21.91 10.83
N LEU A 157 15.41 -21.47 10.03
CA LEU A 157 14.07 -22.08 9.99
C LEU A 157 14.12 -23.58 9.68
N SER A 158 15.09 -24.02 8.89
CA SER A 158 15.27 -25.43 8.52
C SER A 158 15.90 -26.28 9.63
N SER A 159 16.57 -25.67 10.60
CA SER A 159 17.32 -26.36 11.67
C SER A 159 16.54 -26.61 12.95
N LEU A 160 15.33 -26.08 13.08
CA LEU A 160 14.49 -26.26 14.28
C LEU A 160 13.99 -27.70 14.40
N GLN A 161 14.47 -28.42 15.40
CA GLN A 161 14.03 -29.78 15.75
C GLN A 161 12.68 -29.84 16.52
N TYR A 162 12.06 -28.71 16.77
CA TYR A 162 10.84 -28.60 17.59
C TYR A 162 9.62 -28.34 16.72
N SER A 163 8.93 -29.40 16.31
CA SER A 163 7.59 -29.26 15.67
C SER A 163 6.91 -30.63 15.54
N PRO A 164 5.57 -30.69 15.49
CA PRO A 164 4.92 -31.90 15.04
C PRO A 164 5.48 -32.25 13.65
N ALA A 165 5.86 -33.51 13.50
CA ALA A 165 6.48 -34.07 12.30
C ALA A 165 5.55 -33.99 11.09
N GLU A 166 5.34 -32.83 10.46
CA GLU A 166 4.56 -32.65 9.23
C GLU A 166 4.22 -31.16 8.96
N ALA A 167 4.90 -30.18 9.61
CA ALA A 167 4.62 -28.78 9.34
C ALA A 167 5.08 -28.37 7.94
N ARG A 168 4.18 -27.76 7.16
CA ARG A 168 4.45 -27.18 5.84
C ARG A 168 4.58 -25.67 5.93
N ILE A 169 5.62 -25.12 5.33
CA ILE A 169 5.86 -23.67 5.24
C ILE A 169 5.80 -23.25 3.78
N TYR A 170 4.77 -22.46 3.44
CA TYR A 170 4.63 -21.87 2.11
C TYR A 170 5.27 -20.48 2.09
N ILE A 171 6.18 -20.26 1.15
CA ILE A 171 6.84 -18.97 0.90
C ILE A 171 6.55 -18.56 -0.54
N LEU A 172 5.83 -17.46 -0.73
CA LEU A 172 5.44 -16.96 -2.04
C LEU A 172 6.11 -15.61 -2.29
N LEU A 173 6.95 -15.53 -3.33
CA LEU A 173 7.60 -14.31 -3.77
C LEU A 173 7.12 -13.95 -5.17
N ASP A 174 6.44 -12.81 -5.31
CA ASP A 174 5.98 -12.32 -6.62
C ASP A 174 6.89 -11.21 -7.13
N ALA A 175 6.94 -11.10 -8.46
CA ALA A 175 7.69 -10.09 -9.20
C ALA A 175 9.18 -10.00 -8.80
N MET A 176 9.85 -11.13 -8.68
CA MET A 176 11.28 -11.19 -8.31
C MET A 176 12.16 -10.38 -9.27
N ASP A 177 11.79 -10.24 -10.53
CA ASP A 177 12.45 -9.37 -11.51
C ASP A 177 12.36 -7.88 -11.17
N GLU A 178 11.40 -7.46 -10.34
CA GLU A 178 11.26 -6.09 -9.84
C GLU A 178 12.08 -5.82 -8.57
N SER A 179 12.76 -6.84 -8.03
CA SER A 179 13.63 -6.71 -6.87
C SER A 179 14.99 -6.08 -7.23
N SER A 180 15.74 -5.66 -6.20
CA SER A 180 17.10 -5.16 -6.38
C SER A 180 18.02 -6.21 -7.00
N ASP A 181 18.68 -5.91 -8.11
CA ASP A 181 19.58 -6.84 -8.83
C ASP A 181 20.72 -7.36 -7.97
N ARG A 182 21.30 -6.52 -7.11
CA ARG A 182 22.50 -6.85 -6.32
C ARG A 182 22.29 -7.96 -5.30
N GLY A 183 21.07 -8.22 -4.86
CA GLY A 183 20.80 -9.24 -3.83
C GLY A 183 19.97 -10.41 -4.32
N ARG A 184 19.43 -10.35 -5.54
CA ARG A 184 18.53 -11.37 -6.09
C ARG A 184 19.13 -12.78 -6.11
N PRO A 185 20.35 -13.01 -6.64
CA PRO A 185 20.96 -14.33 -6.64
C PRO A 185 21.13 -14.89 -5.23
N GLU A 186 21.45 -14.04 -4.26
CA GLU A 186 21.61 -14.42 -2.86
C GLU A 186 20.29 -14.95 -2.27
N ILE A 187 19.17 -14.29 -2.55
CA ILE A 187 17.84 -14.73 -2.08
C ILE A 187 17.42 -16.04 -2.76
N LEU A 188 17.68 -16.19 -4.05
CA LEU A 188 17.40 -17.44 -4.77
C LEU A 188 18.21 -18.61 -4.21
N CYS A 189 19.50 -18.43 -3.97
CA CYS A 189 20.35 -19.42 -3.29
C CYS A 189 19.81 -19.75 -1.89
N LEU A 190 19.38 -18.76 -1.12
CA LEU A 190 18.81 -18.95 0.21
C LEU A 190 17.56 -19.85 0.18
N LEU A 191 16.67 -19.68 -0.81
CA LEU A 191 15.51 -20.55 -1.01
C LEU A 191 15.92 -21.96 -1.40
N GLU A 192 16.93 -22.12 -2.26
CA GLU A 192 17.48 -23.43 -2.64
C GLU A 192 18.12 -24.14 -1.44
N GLU A 193 18.88 -23.45 -0.60
CA GLU A 193 19.49 -23.96 0.61
C GLU A 193 18.45 -24.51 1.59
N ILE A 194 17.40 -23.73 1.85
CA ILE A 194 16.31 -24.14 2.77
C ILE A 194 15.58 -25.37 2.23
N CYS A 195 15.30 -25.41 0.93
CA CYS A 195 14.61 -26.53 0.32
C CYS A 195 15.51 -27.80 0.19
N SER A 196 16.84 -27.63 0.15
CA SER A 196 17.80 -28.74 0.08
C SER A 196 18.19 -29.27 1.46
N SER A 197 17.89 -28.55 2.54
CA SER A 197 18.24 -28.92 3.90
C SER A 197 17.42 -30.13 4.36
N LYS A 198 18.05 -31.02 5.14
CA LYS A 198 17.34 -32.11 5.84
C LYS A 198 16.62 -31.51 7.04
N SER A 199 15.35 -31.22 6.87
CA SER A 199 14.48 -30.63 7.89
C SER A 199 13.26 -31.51 8.12
N ASP A 200 12.76 -31.53 9.36
CA ASP A 200 11.46 -32.13 9.68
C ASP A 200 10.28 -31.30 9.14
N ARG A 201 10.56 -30.10 8.62
CA ARG A 201 9.58 -29.20 8.00
C ARG A 201 9.70 -29.24 6.49
N THR A 202 8.57 -29.25 5.82
CA THR A 202 8.51 -29.19 4.35
C THR A 202 8.34 -27.74 3.88
N PHE A 203 9.31 -27.22 3.13
CA PHE A 203 9.24 -25.89 2.52
C PHE A 203 8.68 -25.95 1.11
N LYS A 204 7.66 -25.16 0.84
CA LYS A 204 7.03 -24.99 -0.47
C LYS A 204 7.26 -23.57 -0.94
N CYS A 205 8.32 -23.37 -1.71
CA CYS A 205 8.69 -22.03 -2.19
C CYS A 205 8.19 -21.83 -3.61
N LEU A 206 7.48 -20.73 -3.84
CA LEU A 206 7.01 -20.28 -5.14
C LEU A 206 7.59 -18.91 -5.45
N VAL A 207 8.20 -18.79 -6.63
CA VAL A 207 8.71 -17.52 -7.15
C VAL A 207 8.03 -17.22 -8.47
N ALA A 208 7.40 -16.06 -8.59
CA ALA A 208 6.87 -15.56 -9.85
C ALA A 208 7.77 -14.43 -10.38
N SER A 209 8.19 -14.54 -11.65
CA SER A 209 9.14 -13.61 -12.26
C SER A 209 9.00 -13.57 -13.78
N ARG A 210 9.53 -12.55 -14.43
CA ARG A 210 9.93 -12.63 -15.83
C ARG A 210 11.10 -13.60 -15.97
N PRO A 211 11.48 -14.01 -17.20
CA PRO A 211 12.70 -14.77 -17.40
C PRO A 211 13.89 -14.06 -16.73
N LEU A 212 14.54 -14.75 -15.80
CA LEU A 212 15.72 -14.25 -15.10
C LEU A 212 16.98 -14.46 -15.94
N PRO A 213 18.06 -13.69 -15.70
CA PRO A 213 19.33 -13.88 -16.39
C PRO A 213 19.87 -15.31 -16.26
N VAL A 214 20.58 -15.75 -17.29
CA VAL A 214 21.17 -17.10 -17.33
C VAL A 214 22.20 -17.23 -16.20
N GLY A 215 22.03 -18.26 -15.37
CA GLY A 215 22.92 -18.55 -14.25
C GLY A 215 22.42 -18.07 -12.88
N GLU A 216 21.34 -17.29 -12.81
CA GLU A 216 20.75 -16.89 -11.51
C GLU A 216 19.96 -18.04 -10.85
N ILE A 217 19.49 -19.02 -11.60
CA ILE A 217 18.72 -20.18 -11.11
C ILE A 217 19.28 -21.46 -11.70
N ASP A 218 19.44 -22.48 -10.87
CA ASP A 218 19.66 -23.86 -11.31
C ASP A 218 18.31 -24.51 -11.66
N HIS A 219 17.95 -24.44 -12.95
CA HIS A 219 16.69 -24.97 -13.46
C HIS A 219 16.48 -26.49 -13.20
N SER A 220 17.53 -27.23 -12.82
CA SER A 220 17.39 -28.65 -12.45
C SER A 220 16.71 -28.86 -11.10
N LYS A 221 16.73 -27.84 -10.24
CA LYS A 221 16.13 -27.87 -8.89
C LYS A 221 14.73 -27.29 -8.83
N TRP A 222 14.27 -26.61 -9.88
CA TRP A 222 13.01 -25.89 -9.89
C TRP A 222 12.03 -26.51 -10.88
N ASP A 223 10.85 -26.90 -10.37
CA ASP A 223 9.70 -27.08 -11.25
C ASP A 223 9.33 -25.73 -11.88
N SER A 224 8.93 -25.69 -13.14
CA SER A 224 8.65 -24.42 -13.80
C SER A 224 7.39 -24.43 -14.64
N ILE A 225 6.64 -23.32 -14.56
CA ILE A 225 5.45 -23.04 -15.38
C ILE A 225 5.75 -21.83 -16.25
N VAL A 226 5.61 -21.99 -17.57
CA VAL A 226 5.64 -20.88 -18.53
C VAL A 226 4.20 -20.45 -18.78
N LEU A 227 3.82 -19.28 -18.25
CA LEU A 227 2.42 -18.88 -18.13
C LEU A 227 1.73 -18.68 -19.48
N GLU A 228 2.43 -18.13 -20.47
CA GLU A 228 1.90 -17.92 -21.83
C GLU A 228 1.47 -19.21 -22.52
N GLN A 229 2.09 -20.33 -22.15
CA GLN A 229 1.75 -21.64 -22.72
C GLN A 229 0.50 -22.25 -22.09
N LYS A 230 0.11 -21.79 -20.91
CA LYS A 230 -0.98 -22.37 -20.09
C LYS A 230 -2.26 -21.53 -20.08
N ASN A 231 -2.16 -20.21 -20.18
CA ASN A 231 -3.26 -19.28 -19.99
C ASN A 231 -4.13 -19.01 -21.25
N ARG A 232 -3.89 -19.70 -22.36
CA ARG A 232 -4.60 -19.48 -23.64
C ARG A 232 -6.13 -19.55 -23.50
N LYS A 233 -6.63 -20.55 -22.75
CA LYS A 233 -8.09 -20.70 -22.51
C LYS A 233 -8.65 -19.57 -21.68
N ASP A 234 -7.91 -19.10 -20.68
CA ASP A 234 -8.30 -17.98 -19.83
C ASP A 234 -8.40 -16.69 -20.65
N ILE A 235 -7.41 -16.42 -21.51
CA ILE A 235 -7.42 -15.30 -22.45
C ILE A 235 -8.60 -15.39 -23.42
N GLN A 236 -8.88 -16.56 -23.98
CA GLN A 236 -10.03 -16.75 -24.86
C GLN A 236 -11.36 -16.45 -24.15
N SER A 237 -11.51 -16.90 -22.90
CA SER A 237 -12.68 -16.60 -22.07
C SER A 237 -12.82 -15.11 -21.79
N LEU A 238 -11.70 -14.40 -21.50
CA LEU A 238 -11.70 -12.96 -21.33
C LEU A 238 -12.12 -12.24 -22.61
N ILE A 239 -11.56 -12.63 -23.77
CA ILE A 239 -11.90 -12.03 -25.07
C ILE A 239 -13.40 -12.22 -25.34
N GLN A 240 -13.92 -13.43 -25.16
CA GLN A 240 -15.35 -13.72 -25.37
C GLN A 240 -16.26 -12.87 -24.48
N SER A 241 -15.91 -12.73 -23.18
CA SER A 241 -16.71 -11.91 -22.25
C SER A 241 -16.63 -10.40 -22.62
N GLY A 242 -15.46 -9.90 -22.92
CA GLY A 242 -15.26 -8.50 -23.31
C GLY A 242 -15.94 -8.15 -24.64
N LEU A 243 -15.86 -9.01 -25.66
CA LEU A 243 -16.56 -8.79 -26.93
C LEU A 243 -18.09 -8.78 -26.78
N ARG A 244 -18.65 -9.56 -25.82
CA ARG A 244 -20.09 -9.49 -25.48
C ARG A 244 -20.46 -8.11 -24.91
N GLU A 245 -19.58 -7.51 -24.09
CA GLU A 245 -19.83 -6.17 -23.54
C GLU A 245 -19.72 -5.10 -24.63
N VAL A 246 -18.70 -5.17 -25.46
CA VAL A 246 -18.52 -4.25 -26.62
C VAL A 246 -19.74 -4.33 -27.54
N LYS A 247 -20.25 -5.51 -27.84
CA LYS A 247 -21.44 -5.73 -28.67
C LYS A 247 -22.72 -5.08 -28.12
N ARG A 248 -22.81 -4.86 -26.81
CA ARG A 248 -23.96 -4.18 -26.18
C ARG A 248 -23.99 -2.68 -26.40
N GLN A 249 -22.90 -2.11 -26.89
CA GLN A 249 -22.84 -0.66 -27.16
C GLN A 249 -23.71 -0.26 -28.35
N PRO A 250 -24.32 0.92 -28.32
CA PRO A 250 -25.11 1.43 -29.44
C PRO A 250 -24.30 1.45 -30.76
N GLY A 251 -24.90 0.96 -31.85
CA GLY A 251 -24.26 0.94 -33.17
C GLY A 251 -23.42 -0.31 -33.47
N LEU A 252 -23.16 -1.19 -32.49
CA LEU A 252 -22.35 -2.40 -32.71
C LEU A 252 -23.16 -3.72 -32.70
N SER A 253 -24.46 -3.65 -32.51
CA SER A 253 -25.32 -4.84 -32.40
C SER A 253 -25.34 -5.70 -33.67
N THR A 254 -25.13 -5.10 -34.84
CA THR A 254 -25.14 -5.77 -36.15
C THR A 254 -23.77 -6.29 -36.59
N ILE A 255 -22.69 -5.95 -35.87
CA ILE A 255 -21.34 -6.36 -36.21
C ILE A 255 -21.11 -7.82 -35.82
N ASP A 256 -20.46 -8.58 -36.72
CA ASP A 256 -19.96 -9.91 -36.42
C ASP A 256 -18.58 -9.83 -35.74
N PHE A 257 -18.50 -10.28 -34.51
CA PHE A 257 -17.27 -10.28 -33.75
C PHE A 257 -16.44 -11.56 -33.89
N GLN A 258 -16.82 -12.50 -34.78
CA GLN A 258 -16.06 -13.75 -34.95
C GLN A 258 -14.63 -13.46 -35.39
N PHE A 259 -14.44 -12.56 -36.37
CA PHE A 259 -13.11 -12.14 -36.78
C PHE A 259 -12.28 -11.56 -35.61
N ALA A 260 -12.89 -10.68 -34.80
CA ALA A 260 -12.22 -10.08 -33.65
C ALA A 260 -11.80 -11.16 -32.62
N LEU A 261 -12.67 -12.13 -32.35
CA LEU A 261 -12.39 -13.25 -31.45
C LEU A 261 -11.19 -14.06 -31.94
N ASP A 262 -11.20 -14.44 -33.22
CA ASP A 262 -10.13 -15.27 -33.82
C ASP A 262 -8.81 -14.49 -33.89
N TYR A 263 -8.85 -13.22 -34.31
CA TYR A 263 -7.70 -12.35 -34.39
C TYR A 263 -7.05 -12.13 -33.03
N MET A 264 -7.85 -11.71 -32.04
CA MET A 264 -7.35 -11.44 -30.69
C MET A 264 -6.81 -12.72 -30.03
N THR A 265 -7.51 -13.85 -30.17
CA THR A 265 -7.06 -15.13 -29.61
C THR A 265 -5.71 -15.58 -30.21
N LYS A 266 -5.51 -15.32 -31.49
CA LYS A 266 -4.26 -15.66 -32.20
C LYS A 266 -3.09 -14.77 -31.75
N HIS A 267 -3.31 -13.47 -31.61
CA HIS A 267 -2.25 -12.46 -31.43
C HIS A 267 -2.02 -12.03 -29.97
N ALA A 268 -2.89 -12.43 -29.04
CA ALA A 268 -2.67 -12.14 -27.61
C ALA A 268 -1.42 -12.79 -27.02
N GLU A 269 -0.93 -13.90 -27.61
CA GLU A 269 0.30 -14.61 -27.20
C GLU A 269 0.47 -14.80 -25.68
N GLY A 270 -0.61 -15.04 -24.96
CA GLY A 270 -0.56 -15.21 -23.53
C GLY A 270 -0.53 -13.92 -22.69
N VAL A 271 -0.74 -12.75 -23.32
CA VAL A 271 -0.60 -11.44 -22.67
C VAL A 271 -1.97 -10.79 -22.46
N PHE A 272 -2.49 -10.81 -21.23
CA PHE A 272 -3.77 -10.17 -20.85
C PHE A 272 -3.75 -8.66 -21.08
N LEU A 273 -2.61 -8.01 -20.82
CA LEU A 273 -2.47 -6.57 -21.01
C LEU A 273 -2.69 -6.15 -22.47
N TRP A 274 -2.19 -6.93 -23.42
CA TRP A 274 -2.43 -6.68 -24.86
C TRP A 274 -3.94 -6.73 -25.16
N VAL A 275 -4.64 -7.73 -24.64
CA VAL A 275 -6.10 -7.86 -24.79
C VAL A 275 -6.84 -6.65 -24.23
N ALA A 276 -6.43 -6.18 -23.04
CA ALA A 276 -7.01 -5.01 -22.40
C ALA A 276 -6.81 -3.73 -23.25
N LEU A 277 -5.62 -3.56 -23.83
CA LEU A 277 -5.34 -2.44 -24.73
C LEU A 277 -6.19 -2.50 -26.01
N VAL A 278 -6.34 -3.69 -26.61
CA VAL A 278 -7.22 -3.89 -27.79
C VAL A 278 -8.67 -3.55 -27.46
N PHE A 279 -9.18 -3.94 -26.29
CA PHE A 279 -10.54 -3.56 -25.89
C PHE A 279 -10.73 -2.06 -25.73
N ARG A 280 -9.73 -1.34 -25.26
CA ARG A 280 -9.77 0.15 -25.23
C ARG A 280 -9.88 0.72 -26.62
N GLU A 281 -9.12 0.22 -27.57
CA GLU A 281 -9.20 0.61 -28.98
C GLU A 281 -10.59 0.33 -29.58
N LEU A 282 -11.13 -0.86 -29.33
CA LEU A 282 -12.47 -1.23 -29.79
C LEU A 282 -13.57 -0.35 -29.17
N ASN A 283 -13.44 0.02 -27.90
CA ASN A 283 -14.38 0.91 -27.23
C ASN A 283 -14.29 2.35 -27.78
N GLU A 284 -13.10 2.86 -28.10
CA GLU A 284 -12.95 4.16 -28.78
C GLU A 284 -13.55 4.13 -30.18
N LEU A 285 -13.31 3.06 -30.94
CA LEU A 285 -13.89 2.88 -32.28
C LEU A 285 -15.41 2.77 -32.20
N ALA A 286 -15.97 2.12 -31.19
CA ALA A 286 -17.42 1.99 -31.02
C ALA A 286 -18.15 3.33 -30.96
N LEU A 287 -17.50 4.37 -30.44
CA LEU A 287 -18.09 5.72 -30.38
C LEU A 287 -18.35 6.34 -31.76
N THR A 288 -17.70 5.84 -32.80
CA THR A 288 -17.85 6.32 -34.17
C THR A 288 -18.92 5.57 -34.99
N GLY A 289 -19.51 4.49 -34.45
CA GLY A 289 -20.45 3.61 -35.14
C GLY A 289 -19.82 2.91 -36.35
N PRO A 290 -18.73 2.14 -36.18
CA PRO A 290 -17.94 1.61 -37.28
C PRO A 290 -18.68 0.55 -38.10
N SER A 291 -18.29 0.41 -39.37
CA SER A 291 -18.64 -0.74 -40.21
C SER A 291 -17.82 -1.97 -39.84
N GLN A 292 -18.22 -3.16 -40.33
CA GLN A 292 -17.47 -4.39 -40.19
C GLN A 292 -16.04 -4.28 -40.73
N GLU A 293 -15.87 -3.64 -41.90
CA GLU A 293 -14.58 -3.45 -42.54
C GLU A 293 -13.65 -2.52 -41.73
N GLU A 294 -14.21 -1.46 -41.14
CA GLU A 294 -13.45 -0.54 -40.27
C GLU A 294 -12.97 -1.22 -39.01
N LEU A 295 -13.79 -2.08 -38.38
CA LEU A 295 -13.42 -2.86 -37.23
C LEU A 295 -12.27 -3.82 -37.56
N GLU A 296 -12.39 -4.59 -38.62
CA GLU A 296 -11.35 -5.51 -39.07
C GLU A 296 -10.04 -4.80 -39.45
N THR A 297 -10.15 -3.67 -40.14
CA THR A 297 -8.99 -2.84 -40.50
C THR A 297 -8.30 -2.28 -39.26
N CYS A 298 -9.07 -1.81 -38.28
CA CYS A 298 -8.54 -1.34 -37.01
C CYS A 298 -7.73 -2.45 -36.33
N LEU A 299 -8.32 -3.63 -36.16
CA LEU A 299 -7.62 -4.76 -35.52
C LEU A 299 -6.32 -5.16 -36.24
N ARG A 300 -6.34 -5.26 -37.58
CA ARG A 300 -5.17 -5.60 -38.39
C ARG A 300 -4.01 -4.60 -38.29
N ARG A 301 -4.31 -3.34 -37.92
CA ARG A 301 -3.31 -2.27 -37.74
C ARG A 301 -2.72 -2.22 -36.35
N LEU A 302 -3.29 -2.94 -35.38
CA LEU A 302 -2.78 -2.93 -34.01
C LEU A 302 -1.49 -3.71 -33.91
N PRO A 303 -0.46 -3.16 -33.27
CA PRO A 303 0.79 -3.85 -33.01
C PRO A 303 0.60 -5.05 -32.09
N ILE A 304 1.41 -6.10 -32.30
CA ILE A 304 1.43 -7.30 -31.47
C ILE A 304 2.31 -7.06 -30.24
N GLU A 305 3.45 -6.38 -30.43
CA GLU A 305 4.37 -6.08 -29.36
C GLU A 305 3.91 -4.87 -28.51
N LEU A 306 3.97 -5.00 -27.20
CA LEU A 306 3.54 -3.94 -26.26
C LEU A 306 4.29 -2.61 -26.47
N GLY A 307 5.59 -2.66 -26.76
CA GLY A 307 6.40 -1.47 -27.01
C GLY A 307 5.92 -0.69 -28.23
N GLU A 308 5.60 -1.38 -29.31
CA GLU A 308 5.04 -0.77 -30.53
C GLU A 308 3.62 -0.23 -30.26
N PHE A 309 2.85 -0.90 -29.43
CA PHE A 309 1.52 -0.43 -29.01
C PHE A 309 1.63 0.89 -28.22
N TYR A 310 2.60 1.01 -27.31
CA TYR A 310 2.85 2.28 -26.60
C TYR A 310 3.32 3.38 -27.57
N SER A 311 4.14 3.03 -28.56
CA SER A 311 4.54 3.97 -29.62
C SER A 311 3.33 4.50 -30.39
N LEU A 312 2.37 3.64 -30.75
CA LEU A 312 1.13 4.01 -31.42
C LEU A 312 0.29 4.97 -30.56
N ILE A 313 0.14 4.67 -29.25
CA ILE A 313 -0.59 5.53 -28.31
C ILE A 313 0.07 6.92 -28.25
N ILE A 314 1.39 6.98 -28.07
CA ILE A 314 2.12 8.26 -28.00
C ILE A 314 2.01 9.04 -29.32
N GLN A 315 2.14 8.37 -30.47
CA GLN A 315 2.00 9.02 -31.76
C GLN A 315 0.61 9.67 -31.92
N ARG A 316 -0.44 8.98 -31.51
CA ARG A 316 -1.81 9.55 -31.52
C ARG A 316 -1.96 10.75 -30.61
N LEU A 317 -1.34 10.75 -29.42
CA LEU A 317 -1.35 11.91 -28.53
C LEU A 317 -0.65 13.12 -29.20
N VAL A 318 0.48 12.87 -29.86
CA VAL A 318 1.20 13.90 -30.62
C VAL A 318 0.34 14.43 -31.76
N ASP A 319 -0.34 13.59 -32.54
CA ASP A 319 -1.16 14.02 -33.66
C ASP A 319 -2.42 14.74 -33.19
N LYS A 320 -3.08 14.27 -32.13
CA LYS A 320 -4.20 15.00 -31.49
C LYS A 320 -3.77 16.40 -31.01
N SER A 321 -2.54 16.56 -30.53
CA SER A 321 -2.04 17.86 -30.08
C SER A 321 -1.85 18.86 -31.21
N LYS A 322 -1.49 18.40 -32.41
CA LYS A 322 -1.33 19.26 -33.63
C LYS A 322 -2.67 19.77 -34.13
N THR A 323 -3.73 18.96 -34.01
CA THR A 323 -5.08 19.29 -34.51
C THR A 323 -5.89 20.09 -33.51
N ASN A 324 -5.62 19.97 -32.22
CA ASN A 324 -6.43 20.57 -31.15
C ASN A 324 -5.87 21.95 -30.74
N ARG A 325 -6.22 23.01 -31.47
CA ARG A 325 -5.80 24.40 -31.25
C ARG A 325 -6.25 24.99 -29.89
N GLY A 326 -7.11 24.30 -29.13
CA GLY A 326 -7.73 24.83 -27.90
C GLY A 326 -6.99 24.53 -26.60
N LEU A 327 -5.97 23.66 -26.60
CA LEU A 327 -5.24 23.25 -25.37
C LEU A 327 -3.72 23.31 -25.58
N PRO A 328 -3.10 24.51 -25.54
CA PRO A 328 -1.66 24.63 -25.64
C PRO A 328 -0.96 23.91 -24.49
N GLY A 329 0.20 23.28 -24.79
CA GLY A 329 1.00 22.56 -23.79
C GLY A 329 0.43 21.21 -23.35
N LEU A 330 -0.44 20.56 -24.13
CA LEU A 330 -1.02 19.26 -23.78
C LEU A 330 0.04 18.19 -23.62
N LEU A 331 1.03 18.15 -24.51
CA LEU A 331 2.13 17.19 -24.48
C LEU A 331 3.08 17.44 -23.28
N GLU A 332 3.36 18.71 -22.98
CA GLU A 332 4.19 19.07 -21.82
C GLU A 332 3.51 18.67 -20.50
N LYS A 333 2.19 18.89 -20.40
CA LYS A 333 1.41 18.44 -19.25
C LYS A 333 1.41 16.91 -19.14
N GLY A 334 1.31 16.20 -20.27
CA GLY A 334 1.41 14.74 -20.32
C GLY A 334 2.79 14.24 -19.85
N ALA A 335 3.87 14.87 -20.34
CA ALA A 335 5.22 14.55 -19.93
C ALA A 335 5.43 14.78 -18.42
N LYS A 336 4.89 15.86 -17.88
CA LYS A 336 4.90 16.13 -16.44
C LYS A 336 4.13 15.07 -15.64
N MET A 337 2.93 14.72 -16.08
CA MET A 337 2.12 13.67 -15.44
C MET A 337 2.89 12.34 -15.41
N LEU A 338 3.50 11.95 -16.54
CA LEU A 338 4.30 10.74 -16.63
C LEU A 338 5.56 10.82 -15.75
N ALA A 339 6.24 11.96 -15.66
CA ALA A 339 7.39 12.14 -14.77
C ALA A 339 7.01 11.88 -13.31
N TRP A 340 5.88 12.41 -12.85
CA TRP A 340 5.39 12.15 -11.50
C TRP A 340 5.06 10.69 -11.26
N VAL A 341 4.37 10.02 -12.18
CA VAL A 341 3.96 8.62 -12.01
C VAL A 341 5.16 7.65 -12.12
N VAL A 342 6.19 8.03 -12.88
CA VAL A 342 7.40 7.21 -13.08
C VAL A 342 8.40 7.33 -11.93
N PHE A 343 8.57 8.55 -11.38
CA PHE A 343 9.68 8.86 -10.46
C PHE A 343 9.24 9.23 -9.04
N ALA A 344 7.95 9.39 -8.75
CA ALA A 344 7.52 9.59 -7.38
C ALA A 344 7.89 8.39 -6.51
N GLU A 345 8.29 8.65 -5.26
CA GLU A 345 8.71 7.62 -4.28
C GLU A 345 7.57 6.65 -3.90
N ARG A 346 6.33 7.07 -4.10
CA ARG A 346 5.12 6.24 -4.02
C ARG A 346 4.06 6.75 -4.98
N PRO A 347 3.06 5.93 -5.34
CA PRO A 347 1.89 6.42 -6.05
C PRO A 347 1.22 7.56 -5.29
N LEU A 348 0.86 8.62 -6.00
CA LEU A 348 0.17 9.76 -5.42
C LEU A 348 -1.33 9.49 -5.31
N LYS A 349 -1.95 9.98 -4.23
CA LYS A 349 -3.40 10.07 -4.15
C LYS A 349 -3.91 11.04 -5.22
N LEU A 350 -5.17 10.91 -5.59
CA LEU A 350 -5.76 11.73 -6.65
C LEU A 350 -5.61 13.22 -6.39
N GLU A 351 -5.88 13.66 -5.16
CA GLU A 351 -5.80 15.06 -4.74
C GLU A 351 -4.33 15.55 -4.73
N GLU A 352 -3.39 14.70 -4.28
CA GLU A 352 -1.95 15.01 -4.32
C GLU A 352 -1.46 15.19 -5.75
N PHE A 353 -1.90 14.30 -6.66
CA PHE A 353 -1.55 14.38 -8.07
C PHE A 353 -2.15 15.60 -8.75
N GLN A 354 -3.38 15.95 -8.40
CA GLN A 354 -4.05 17.14 -8.89
C GLN A 354 -3.30 18.43 -8.55
N ASP A 355 -2.79 18.51 -7.33
CA ASP A 355 -1.93 19.61 -6.89
C ASP A 355 -0.58 19.63 -7.60
N ALA A 356 0.07 18.46 -7.68
CA ALA A 356 1.35 18.32 -8.36
C ALA A 356 1.30 18.77 -9.83
N VAL A 357 0.22 18.42 -10.53
CA VAL A 357 0.01 18.81 -11.93
C VAL A 357 -0.35 20.28 -12.07
N ALA A 358 -1.03 20.88 -11.08
CA ALA A 358 -1.44 22.28 -11.10
C ALA A 358 -0.25 23.25 -11.00
N ILE A 359 0.87 22.85 -10.39
CA ILE A 359 2.09 23.67 -10.30
C ILE A 359 2.78 23.75 -11.67
N PRO A 360 3.11 24.89 -12.23
CA PRO A 360 3.79 24.98 -13.53
C PRO A 360 5.24 24.48 -13.46
N SER A 361 5.73 23.88 -14.54
CA SER A 361 7.11 23.41 -14.66
C SER A 361 8.09 24.56 -14.86
N SER A 362 7.66 25.63 -15.54
CA SER A 362 8.50 26.80 -15.81
C SER A 362 8.44 27.83 -14.69
N PRO A 363 9.59 28.35 -14.21
CA PRO A 363 9.63 29.36 -13.15
C PRO A 363 8.87 30.66 -13.51
N GLY A 364 8.95 31.10 -14.74
CA GLY A 364 8.34 32.36 -15.21
C GLY A 364 6.81 32.38 -15.24
N THR A 365 6.17 31.22 -15.10
CA THR A 365 4.70 31.09 -15.05
C THR A 365 4.16 30.82 -13.64
N PHE A 366 5.04 30.74 -12.66
CA PHE A 366 4.68 30.50 -11.28
C PHE A 366 4.41 31.79 -10.53
N ASP A 367 3.16 31.96 -10.09
CA ASP A 367 2.71 33.07 -9.24
C ASP A 367 2.25 32.52 -7.89
N PRO A 368 3.03 32.73 -6.80
CA PRO A 368 2.68 32.20 -5.48
C PRO A 368 1.52 32.95 -4.79
N SER A 369 0.69 33.67 -5.53
CA SER A 369 -0.42 34.44 -4.96
C SER A 369 -1.49 33.55 -4.29
N PRO A 370 -2.20 34.09 -3.30
CA PRO A 370 -3.33 33.42 -2.66
C PRO A 370 -4.38 32.94 -3.67
N GLY A 371 -4.85 31.72 -3.49
CA GLY A 371 -5.86 31.11 -4.38
C GLY A 371 -5.31 30.57 -5.71
N PHE A 372 -3.99 30.54 -5.90
CA PHE A 372 -3.37 29.96 -7.09
C PHE A 372 -3.85 28.52 -7.38
N LEU A 373 -3.77 27.63 -6.40
CA LEU A 373 -4.23 26.24 -6.56
C LEU A 373 -5.70 26.16 -6.93
N ARG A 374 -6.55 27.00 -6.32
CA ARG A 374 -7.98 27.03 -6.66
C ARG A 374 -8.24 27.41 -8.13
N ARG A 375 -7.39 28.27 -8.72
CA ARG A 375 -7.50 28.69 -10.13
C ARG A 375 -6.90 27.68 -11.11
N THR A 376 -5.89 26.91 -10.68
CA THR A 376 -5.09 26.05 -11.56
C THR A 376 -5.44 24.57 -11.45
N ARG A 377 -6.07 24.12 -10.37
CA ARG A 377 -6.59 22.75 -10.25
C ARG A 377 -7.57 22.45 -11.35
N VAL A 378 -7.44 21.27 -11.93
CA VAL A 378 -8.33 20.77 -12.98
C VAL A 378 -9.56 20.17 -12.31
N SER A 379 -10.76 20.57 -12.74
CA SER A 379 -12.02 20.06 -12.17
C SER A 379 -12.25 18.57 -12.46
N ASP A 380 -11.85 18.11 -13.65
CA ASP A 380 -11.92 16.71 -14.07
C ASP A 380 -10.51 16.22 -14.44
N ILE A 381 -9.81 15.69 -13.48
CA ILE A 381 -8.43 15.18 -13.65
C ILE A 381 -8.42 13.89 -14.48
N GLN A 382 -9.46 13.04 -14.41
CA GLN A 382 -9.55 11.82 -15.20
C GLN A 382 -9.60 12.13 -16.70
N SER A 383 -10.47 13.04 -17.11
CA SER A 383 -10.52 13.50 -18.51
C SER A 383 -9.21 14.15 -18.94
N ARG A 384 -8.56 14.89 -18.03
CA ARG A 384 -7.25 15.50 -18.32
C ARG A 384 -6.16 14.45 -18.52
N ILE A 385 -6.08 13.42 -17.67
CA ILE A 385 -5.15 12.30 -17.81
C ILE A 385 -5.38 11.61 -19.16
N ASN A 386 -6.62 11.28 -19.49
CA ASN A 386 -6.97 10.64 -20.76
C ASN A 386 -6.56 11.49 -21.98
N ALA A 387 -6.73 12.80 -21.91
CA ALA A 387 -6.35 13.71 -22.98
C ALA A 387 -4.82 13.85 -23.14
N CYS A 388 -4.05 13.85 -22.02
CA CYS A 388 -2.61 14.11 -22.02
C CYS A 388 -1.76 12.86 -22.13
N CYS A 389 -2.20 11.73 -21.57
CA CYS A 389 -1.43 10.49 -21.41
C CYS A 389 -2.15 9.27 -22.01
N GLY A 390 -3.42 9.43 -22.45
CA GLY A 390 -4.22 8.30 -22.92
C GLY A 390 -4.32 7.19 -21.86
N PRO A 391 -4.23 5.92 -22.27
CA PRO A 391 -4.33 4.77 -21.36
C PRO A 391 -3.03 4.46 -20.60
N LEU A 392 -1.96 5.26 -20.74
CA LEU A 392 -0.67 4.98 -20.07
C LEU A 392 -0.73 5.17 -18.56
N ILE A 393 -1.66 6.02 -18.09
CA ILE A 393 -1.92 6.28 -16.66
C ILE A 393 -3.35 5.85 -16.34
N GLU A 394 -3.54 5.25 -15.18
CA GLU A 394 -4.85 4.89 -14.63
C GLU A 394 -5.00 5.41 -13.19
N ILE A 395 -6.26 5.61 -12.79
CA ILE A 395 -6.63 5.87 -11.40
C ILE A 395 -7.22 4.57 -10.84
N ARG A 396 -6.63 4.07 -9.78
CA ARG A 396 -7.07 2.84 -9.14
C ARG A 396 -7.08 3.03 -7.61
N GLU A 397 -8.22 2.72 -7.00
CA GLU A 397 -8.41 2.86 -5.53
C GLU A 397 -8.01 4.25 -4.99
N GLY A 398 -8.24 5.30 -5.79
CA GLY A 398 -7.87 6.67 -5.43
C GLY A 398 -6.40 7.04 -5.64
N PHE A 399 -5.58 6.12 -6.17
CA PHE A 399 -4.17 6.37 -6.50
C PHE A 399 -3.96 6.49 -8.00
N VAL A 400 -3.03 7.37 -8.39
CA VAL A 400 -2.63 7.56 -9.79
C VAL A 400 -1.36 6.76 -10.05
N GLN A 401 -1.42 5.87 -11.05
CA GLN A 401 -0.33 4.95 -11.36
C GLN A 401 -0.23 4.68 -12.87
N LEU A 402 0.90 4.10 -13.31
CA LEU A 402 1.01 3.57 -14.67
C LEU A 402 0.08 2.36 -14.84
N LEU A 403 -0.48 2.21 -16.01
CA LEU A 403 -1.27 1.03 -16.40
C LEU A 403 -0.50 -0.27 -16.11
N HIS A 404 0.79 -0.32 -16.47
CA HIS A 404 1.66 -1.46 -16.24
C HIS A 404 3.12 -1.02 -16.17
N LEU A 405 3.99 -1.83 -15.51
CA LEU A 405 5.42 -1.54 -15.39
C LEU A 405 6.13 -1.44 -16.75
N SER A 406 5.70 -2.22 -17.75
CA SER A 406 6.26 -2.16 -19.10
C SER A 406 6.11 -0.79 -19.77
N VAL A 407 5.14 0.04 -19.33
CA VAL A 407 5.05 1.45 -19.76
C VAL A 407 6.25 2.24 -19.23
N ARG A 408 6.63 2.04 -17.96
CA ARG A 408 7.82 2.67 -17.36
C ARG A 408 9.09 2.29 -18.13
N GLU A 409 9.24 1.00 -18.39
CA GLU A 409 10.39 0.48 -19.13
C GLU A 409 10.48 1.11 -20.52
N TYR A 410 9.36 1.16 -21.24
CA TYR A 410 9.29 1.78 -22.57
C TYR A 410 9.65 3.28 -22.53
N LEU A 411 9.15 4.03 -21.53
CA LEU A 411 9.43 5.46 -21.40
C LEU A 411 10.90 5.78 -21.05
N LEU A 412 11.58 4.86 -20.36
CA LEU A 412 12.98 4.98 -19.96
C LEU A 412 13.97 4.45 -21.01
N LEU A 413 13.50 3.65 -21.98
CA LEU A 413 14.38 3.10 -23.03
C LEU A 413 14.90 4.22 -23.93
N PRO A 414 16.23 4.23 -24.21
CA PRO A 414 16.79 5.07 -25.26
C PRO A 414 16.13 4.74 -26.60
N GLY A 415 15.45 5.72 -27.22
CA GLY A 415 14.73 5.52 -28.46
C GLY A 415 13.30 4.95 -28.33
N GLY A 416 12.83 4.69 -27.11
CA GLY A 416 11.42 4.31 -26.86
C GLY A 416 10.47 5.45 -27.17
N ALA A 417 10.11 6.25 -26.17
CA ALA A 417 9.30 7.45 -26.36
C ALA A 417 10.18 8.61 -26.88
N GLY A 418 9.75 9.27 -27.97
CA GLY A 418 10.38 10.53 -28.42
C GLY A 418 10.01 11.71 -27.51
N PRO A 419 10.71 12.88 -27.68
CA PRO A 419 10.32 14.10 -26.97
C PRO A 419 8.86 14.48 -27.27
N PRO A 420 8.10 15.02 -26.30
CA PRO A 420 8.51 15.35 -24.93
C PRO A 420 8.34 14.18 -23.92
N PHE A 421 7.86 13.02 -24.34
CA PHE A 421 7.51 11.90 -23.47
C PHE A 421 8.69 11.03 -23.01
N HIS A 422 9.86 11.20 -23.63
CA HIS A 422 11.07 10.56 -23.10
C HIS A 422 11.41 11.17 -21.72
N VAL A 423 11.42 10.35 -20.71
CA VAL A 423 11.71 10.75 -19.32
C VAL A 423 13.04 10.16 -18.86
N THR A 424 13.87 10.96 -18.23
CA THR A 424 15.11 10.53 -17.58
C THR A 424 14.99 10.76 -16.09
N GLN A 425 15.75 10.00 -15.29
CA GLN A 425 15.76 10.14 -13.83
C GLN A 425 16.07 11.59 -13.41
N GLU A 426 17.12 12.18 -13.99
CA GLU A 426 17.55 13.54 -13.67
C GLU A 426 16.44 14.57 -13.94
N ARG A 427 15.77 14.47 -15.10
CA ARG A 427 14.68 15.37 -15.45
C ARG A 427 13.44 15.18 -14.56
N GLY A 428 13.12 13.92 -14.22
CA GLY A 428 12.02 13.60 -13.32
C GLY A 428 12.24 14.13 -11.91
N ASP A 429 13.43 13.91 -11.36
CA ASP A 429 13.80 14.40 -10.02
C ASP A 429 13.82 15.92 -9.96
N ALA A 430 14.30 16.58 -11.01
CA ALA A 430 14.28 18.04 -11.11
C ALA A 430 12.84 18.59 -11.14
N GLU A 431 11.94 17.99 -11.93
CA GLU A 431 10.55 18.38 -12.01
C GLU A 431 9.83 18.22 -10.65
N ILE A 432 10.00 17.06 -9.99
CA ILE A 432 9.39 16.77 -8.69
C ILE A 432 9.92 17.73 -7.63
N SER A 433 11.25 17.94 -7.57
CA SER A 433 11.88 18.83 -6.59
C SER A 433 11.42 20.28 -6.74
N SER A 434 11.42 20.80 -7.97
CA SER A 434 10.94 22.16 -8.27
C SER A 434 9.47 22.33 -7.90
N CYS A 435 8.64 21.34 -8.24
CA CYS A 435 7.21 21.34 -7.90
C CYS A 435 7.01 21.37 -6.38
N CYS A 436 7.71 20.51 -5.63
CA CYS A 436 7.62 20.44 -4.18
C CYS A 436 8.02 21.78 -3.52
N ILE A 437 9.11 22.39 -3.96
CA ILE A 437 9.56 23.68 -3.40
C ILE A 437 8.56 24.79 -3.73
N ARG A 438 8.07 24.88 -4.97
CA ARG A 438 7.03 25.85 -5.36
C ARG A 438 5.74 25.67 -4.57
N TYR A 439 5.35 24.45 -4.30
CA TYR A 439 4.20 24.15 -3.45
C TYR A 439 4.41 24.69 -2.02
N LEU A 440 5.59 24.53 -1.45
CA LEU A 440 5.94 25.15 -0.17
C LEU A 440 5.90 26.68 -0.24
N CYS A 441 6.33 27.28 -1.37
CA CYS A 441 6.19 28.72 -1.59
C CYS A 441 4.73 29.18 -1.60
N LEU A 442 3.82 28.40 -2.23
CA LEU A 442 2.39 28.70 -2.20
C LEU A 442 1.81 28.68 -0.78
N ILE A 443 2.21 27.69 0.01
CA ILE A 443 1.83 27.62 1.43
C ILE A 443 2.36 28.84 2.19
N ALA A 444 3.62 29.21 1.92
CA ALA A 444 4.28 30.35 2.54
C ALA A 444 3.61 31.70 2.26
N CYS A 445 3.02 31.86 1.08
CA CYS A 445 2.39 33.12 0.63
C CYS A 445 0.91 33.24 1.01
N GLN A 446 0.29 32.23 1.62
CA GLN A 446 -1.11 32.35 2.02
C GLN A 446 -1.25 33.38 3.15
N PRO A 447 -2.12 34.40 3.02
CA PRO A 447 -2.38 35.31 4.10
C PRO A 447 -3.01 34.55 5.28
N GLN A 448 -2.37 34.61 6.41
CA GLN A 448 -3.04 34.15 7.63
C GLN A 448 -4.21 35.07 7.92
N SER A 449 -5.39 34.52 8.01
CA SER A 449 -6.52 35.20 8.54
C SER A 449 -6.27 35.45 10.04
N LYS A 450 -5.99 36.70 10.38
CA LYS A 450 -5.88 37.28 11.71
C LYS A 450 -4.57 37.10 12.46
N ALA A 451 -4.08 38.24 12.95
CA ALA A 451 -3.10 38.29 14.01
C ALA A 451 -3.60 37.42 15.18
N ILE A 452 -2.75 36.53 15.67
CA ILE A 452 -3.07 35.64 16.81
C ILE A 452 -3.35 36.53 18.01
N THR A 453 -4.64 36.77 18.31
CA THR A 453 -5.09 37.55 19.46
C THR A 453 -5.52 36.65 20.61
N SER A 454 -5.84 35.36 20.32
CA SER A 454 -6.19 34.37 21.34
C SER A 454 -5.84 32.97 20.86
N TRP A 455 -5.34 32.13 21.77
CA TRP A 455 -5.04 30.71 21.57
C TRP A 455 -6.21 29.88 22.06
N ASP A 456 -7.36 29.98 21.39
CA ASP A 456 -8.57 29.21 21.67
C ASP A 456 -8.69 27.98 20.75
N ASN A 457 -9.68 27.14 21.00
CA ASN A 457 -9.91 25.92 20.18
C ASN A 457 -10.29 26.29 18.74
N GLN A 458 -10.98 27.42 18.52
CA GLN A 458 -11.33 27.87 17.18
C GLN A 458 -10.10 28.14 16.31
N TYR A 459 -8.99 28.63 16.87
CA TYR A 459 -7.75 28.83 16.13
C TYR A 459 -7.15 27.53 15.64
N TYR A 460 -7.14 26.49 16.49
CA TYR A 460 -6.60 25.20 16.07
C TYR A 460 -7.46 24.56 14.99
N ASP A 461 -8.76 24.70 15.06
CA ASP A 461 -9.69 24.21 14.05
C ASP A 461 -9.48 24.90 12.69
N GLU A 462 -9.35 26.24 12.68
CA GLU A 462 -9.08 27.04 11.49
C GLU A 462 -7.72 26.64 10.85
N LEU A 463 -6.68 26.39 11.66
CA LEU A 463 -5.37 25.97 11.19
C LEU A 463 -5.40 24.56 10.58
N VAL A 464 -6.13 23.64 11.20
CA VAL A 464 -6.31 22.27 10.73
C VAL A 464 -7.07 22.24 9.40
N GLU A 465 -8.15 23.03 9.28
CA GLU A 465 -8.88 23.21 8.03
C GLU A 465 -7.99 23.78 6.91
N TRP A 466 -7.18 24.77 7.26
CA TRP A 466 -6.23 25.35 6.32
C TRP A 466 -5.20 24.32 5.83
N LEU A 467 -4.62 23.49 6.73
CA LEU A 467 -3.69 22.42 6.35
C LEU A 467 -4.37 21.36 5.46
N ALA A 468 -5.65 21.06 5.68
CA ALA A 468 -6.42 20.14 4.84
C ALA A 468 -6.54 20.60 3.38
N GLY A 469 -6.38 21.91 3.13
CA GLY A 469 -6.34 22.47 1.77
C GLY A 469 -5.09 22.11 0.95
N PHE A 470 -4.08 21.44 1.56
CA PHE A 470 -2.79 21.13 0.95
C PHE A 470 -2.46 19.63 0.94
N PRO A 471 -3.17 18.80 0.16
CA PRO A 471 -3.00 17.34 0.13
C PRO A 471 -1.54 16.88 -0.12
N LEU A 472 -0.83 17.54 -1.04
CA LEU A 472 0.54 17.16 -1.40
C LEU A 472 1.57 17.40 -0.29
N LEU A 473 1.23 18.13 0.77
CA LEU A 473 2.18 18.51 1.83
C LEU A 473 2.75 17.29 2.58
N SER A 474 1.95 16.26 2.84
CA SER A 474 2.42 15.03 3.49
C SER A 474 3.49 14.32 2.66
N TYR A 475 3.28 14.21 1.35
CA TYR A 475 4.27 13.66 0.42
C TYR A 475 5.57 14.48 0.45
N ILE A 476 5.47 15.81 0.39
CA ILE A 476 6.63 16.71 0.39
C ILE A 476 7.45 16.54 1.66
N LEU A 477 6.83 16.58 2.82
CA LEU A 477 7.51 16.46 4.11
C LEU A 477 8.24 15.12 4.27
N ARG A 478 7.69 14.06 3.68
CA ARG A 478 8.27 12.72 3.75
C ARG A 478 9.41 12.51 2.75
N TYR A 479 9.28 12.99 1.52
CA TYR A 479 10.13 12.58 0.40
C TYR A 479 10.97 13.69 -0.25
N LEU A 480 10.80 14.95 0.14
CA LEU A 480 11.56 16.08 -0.47
C LEU A 480 13.07 15.86 -0.45
N LEU A 481 13.61 15.25 0.62
CA LEU A 481 15.05 14.96 0.73
C LEU A 481 15.55 13.97 -0.32
N SER A 482 14.75 12.93 -0.61
CA SER A 482 15.09 11.94 -1.63
C SER A 482 15.18 12.60 -3.00
N SER A 483 14.16 13.37 -3.37
CA SER A 483 14.10 14.09 -4.63
C SER A 483 15.24 15.11 -4.79
N LEU A 484 15.59 15.83 -3.72
CA LEU A 484 16.69 16.81 -3.74
C LEU A 484 18.09 16.20 -3.87
N ARG A 485 18.29 14.93 -3.56
CA ARG A 485 19.60 14.26 -3.70
C ARG A 485 20.04 14.16 -5.15
N PHE A 486 19.11 13.97 -6.06
CA PHE A 486 19.37 13.75 -7.48
C PHE A 486 19.17 15.01 -8.34
N ALA A 487 18.45 16.02 -7.82
CA ALA A 487 18.27 17.28 -8.54
C ALA A 487 19.57 18.10 -8.60
N CYS A 488 19.93 18.56 -9.79
CA CYS A 488 21.08 19.45 -9.98
C CYS A 488 20.89 20.72 -9.15
N ALA A 489 21.91 21.13 -8.40
CA ALA A 489 21.86 22.30 -7.52
C ALA A 489 21.50 23.61 -8.25
N SER A 490 21.86 23.73 -9.54
CA SER A 490 21.52 24.89 -10.38
C SER A 490 20.03 24.97 -10.73
N THR A 491 19.34 23.85 -10.82
CA THR A 491 17.94 23.79 -11.27
C THR A 491 16.93 24.23 -10.20
N VAL A 492 17.27 24.05 -8.91
CA VAL A 492 16.38 24.36 -7.78
C VAL A 492 16.87 25.54 -6.92
N SER A 493 17.99 26.16 -7.26
CA SER A 493 18.58 27.24 -6.46
C SER A 493 17.69 28.49 -6.36
N THR A 494 16.99 28.81 -7.45
CA THR A 494 16.08 29.96 -7.52
C THR A 494 14.87 29.78 -6.64
N GLU A 495 14.28 28.58 -6.66
CA GLU A 495 13.11 28.21 -5.85
C GLU A 495 13.48 28.13 -4.36
N ILE A 496 14.66 27.59 -4.03
CA ILE A 496 15.15 27.58 -2.64
C ILE A 496 15.37 29.02 -2.13
N SER A 497 15.90 29.91 -2.96
CA SER A 497 16.09 31.33 -2.60
C SER A 497 14.74 32.02 -2.36
N LEU A 498 13.76 31.79 -3.24
CA LEU A 498 12.40 32.31 -3.08
C LEU A 498 11.75 31.79 -1.81
N LEU A 499 11.78 30.47 -1.57
CA LEU A 499 11.25 29.88 -0.35
C LEU A 499 11.93 30.45 0.90
N SER A 500 13.25 30.61 0.86
CA SER A 500 14.02 31.17 1.97
C SER A 500 13.64 32.62 2.28
N GLN A 501 13.32 33.42 1.25
CA GLN A 501 12.85 34.79 1.41
C GLN A 501 11.45 34.81 2.01
N LEU A 502 10.52 34.01 1.47
CA LEU A 502 9.14 33.93 1.95
C LEU A 502 9.06 33.43 3.39
N LEU A 503 9.92 32.50 3.78
CA LEU A 503 10.01 31.99 5.15
C LEU A 503 10.53 33.07 6.13
N ARG A 504 11.34 34.02 5.67
CA ARG A 504 11.78 35.16 6.50
C ARG A 504 10.69 36.22 6.66
N ASP A 505 9.88 36.41 5.63
CA ASP A 505 8.90 37.51 5.57
C ASP A 505 7.57 37.13 6.28
N ASN A 506 7.23 35.83 6.40
CA ASN A 506 5.95 35.37 6.94
C ASN A 506 6.10 34.55 8.23
N HIS A 507 5.98 35.22 9.39
CA HIS A 507 6.42 34.72 10.68
C HIS A 507 5.57 33.65 11.37
N ALA A 508 4.30 33.48 11.08
CA ALA A 508 3.42 32.70 11.97
C ALA A 508 3.02 31.30 11.43
N SER A 509 2.60 31.17 10.16
CA SER A 509 2.17 29.87 9.59
C SER A 509 3.30 28.90 9.33
N LEU A 510 4.52 29.44 9.21
CA LEU A 510 5.71 28.69 8.84
C LEU A 510 6.58 28.27 10.02
N SER A 511 6.20 28.67 11.22
CA SER A 511 6.86 28.18 12.42
C SER A 511 6.76 26.65 12.54
N LEU A 512 5.64 26.07 12.11
CA LEU A 512 5.44 24.63 12.00
C LEU A 512 6.38 24.01 10.96
N LEU A 513 6.34 24.51 9.72
CA LEU A 513 7.18 24.05 8.60
C LEU A 513 8.66 24.36 8.81
N GLY A 514 8.97 25.54 9.37
CA GLY A 514 10.33 26.01 9.58
C GLY A 514 11.16 25.10 10.49
N HIS A 515 10.56 24.53 11.51
CA HIS A 515 11.28 23.60 12.40
C HIS A 515 11.73 22.35 11.63
N ARG A 516 10.85 21.75 10.82
CA ARG A 516 11.19 20.58 10.00
C ARG A 516 12.15 20.91 8.88
N LEU A 517 11.96 22.03 8.20
CA LEU A 517 12.88 22.48 7.14
C LEU A 517 14.30 22.75 7.64
N LYS A 518 14.49 23.25 8.87
CA LYS A 518 15.81 23.40 9.49
C LYS A 518 16.58 22.09 9.65
N THR A 519 15.90 20.97 9.79
CA THR A 519 16.55 19.64 9.86
C THR A 519 17.11 19.17 8.53
N LEU A 520 16.76 19.84 7.42
CA LEU A 520 17.21 19.50 6.08
C LEU A 520 18.55 20.18 5.76
N PRO A 521 19.58 19.46 5.29
CA PRO A 521 20.93 20.02 5.08
C PRO A 521 20.98 21.26 4.19
N LYS A 522 20.10 21.34 3.16
CA LYS A 522 20.03 22.49 2.23
C LYS A 522 19.32 23.72 2.83
N PHE A 523 18.61 23.58 3.93
CA PHE A 523 17.84 24.63 4.61
C PHE A 523 18.39 24.98 6.01
N GLY A 524 19.43 24.32 6.47
CA GLY A 524 20.01 24.51 7.82
C GLY A 524 20.55 25.92 8.10
N HIS A 525 20.83 26.71 7.03
CA HIS A 525 21.26 28.09 7.13
C HIS A 525 20.10 29.09 7.34
N LEU A 526 18.85 28.65 7.29
CA LEU A 526 17.71 29.52 7.51
C LEU A 526 17.63 29.95 8.98
N ASP A 527 17.86 31.23 9.21
CA ASP A 527 17.65 31.84 10.52
C ASP A 527 16.15 32.12 10.73
N LEU A 528 15.41 31.02 10.98
CA LEU A 528 13.99 31.10 11.32
C LEU A 528 13.89 31.33 12.82
N LYS A 529 13.20 32.41 13.24
CA LYS A 529 12.88 32.60 14.65
C LYS A 529 12.19 31.33 15.17
N PRO A 530 12.54 30.86 16.38
CA PRO A 530 11.91 29.68 16.93
C PRO A 530 10.39 29.90 16.96
N ALA A 531 9.65 28.97 16.39
CA ALA A 531 8.22 28.90 16.59
C ALA A 531 7.97 28.95 18.07
N LEU A 532 6.95 29.68 18.43
CA LEU A 532 6.43 29.78 19.79
C LEU A 532 6.54 28.41 20.46
N ASN A 533 7.41 28.34 21.46
CA ASN A 533 7.71 27.12 22.20
C ASN A 533 6.56 26.80 23.15
N TYR A 534 5.33 26.64 22.59
CA TYR A 534 4.20 26.13 23.35
C TYR A 534 4.23 24.61 23.30
N PRO A 535 4.55 23.91 24.41
CA PRO A 535 4.71 22.46 24.44
C PRO A 535 3.47 21.69 23.93
N GLN A 536 2.30 22.30 24.02
CA GLN A 536 1.01 21.68 23.66
C GLN A 536 0.47 22.08 22.29
N PHE A 537 1.12 22.99 21.54
CA PHE A 537 0.58 23.51 20.28
C PHE A 537 0.30 22.41 19.25
N HIS A 538 1.29 21.61 18.92
CA HIS A 538 1.14 20.51 17.96
C HIS A 538 0.12 19.46 18.44
N TYR A 539 0.09 19.20 19.74
CA TYR A 539 -0.85 18.26 20.33
C TYR A 539 -2.29 18.72 20.20
N ARG A 540 -2.58 19.99 20.43
CA ARG A 540 -3.93 20.57 20.23
C ARG A 540 -4.36 20.56 18.76
N CYS A 541 -3.44 20.88 17.83
CA CYS A 541 -3.71 20.73 16.41
C CYS A 541 -4.01 19.27 16.04
N LEU A 542 -3.27 18.32 16.62
CA LEU A 542 -3.45 16.89 16.37
C LEU A 542 -4.81 16.42 16.92
N THR A 543 -5.19 16.84 18.12
CA THR A 543 -6.49 16.54 18.71
C THR A 543 -7.63 17.07 17.83
N SER A 544 -7.57 18.33 17.40
CA SER A 544 -8.55 18.91 16.48
C SER A 544 -8.62 18.16 15.14
N ALA A 545 -7.47 17.77 14.54
CA ALA A 545 -7.45 17.00 13.32
C ALA A 545 -8.09 15.61 13.47
N VAL A 546 -7.90 14.96 14.63
CA VAL A 546 -8.54 13.67 14.97
C VAL A 546 -10.05 13.83 15.09
N GLU A 547 -10.51 14.83 15.88
CA GLU A 547 -11.94 15.10 16.10
C GLU A 547 -12.69 15.45 14.82
N ARG A 548 -12.00 16.03 13.83
CA ARG A 548 -12.56 16.41 12.53
C ARG A 548 -12.39 15.34 11.44
N GLN A 549 -11.89 14.17 11.78
CA GLN A 549 -11.65 13.04 10.85
C GLN A 549 -10.80 13.44 9.63
N LEU A 550 -9.69 14.13 9.86
CA LEU A 550 -8.79 14.59 8.80
C LEU A 550 -7.45 13.82 8.80
N PRO A 551 -7.41 12.55 8.32
CA PRO A 551 -6.20 11.69 8.41
C PRO A 551 -4.99 12.30 7.72
N ALA A 552 -5.16 12.99 6.60
CA ALA A 552 -4.05 13.66 5.92
C ALA A 552 -3.42 14.78 6.76
N VAL A 553 -4.23 15.52 7.53
CA VAL A 553 -3.73 16.56 8.43
C VAL A 553 -3.09 15.97 9.67
N VAL A 554 -3.64 14.86 10.19
CA VAL A 554 -3.01 14.07 11.26
C VAL A 554 -1.60 13.66 10.86
N GLU A 555 -1.42 13.11 9.65
CA GLU A 555 -0.11 12.75 9.10
C GLU A 555 0.84 13.96 9.03
N VAL A 556 0.38 15.08 8.49
CA VAL A 556 1.18 16.33 8.40
C VAL A 556 1.67 16.76 9.77
N ILE A 557 0.80 16.81 10.77
CA ILE A 557 1.17 17.26 12.11
C ILE A 557 2.17 16.32 12.78
N ILE A 558 1.99 15.01 12.62
CA ILE A 558 2.94 13.99 13.11
C ILE A 558 4.31 14.14 12.46
N LEU A 559 4.35 14.35 11.14
CA LEU A 559 5.61 14.58 10.40
C LEU A 559 6.30 15.90 10.79
N LEU A 560 5.54 16.90 11.19
CA LEU A 560 6.09 18.18 11.68
C LEU A 560 6.70 18.05 13.08
N LYS A 561 6.19 17.17 13.91
CA LYS A 561 6.66 16.95 15.28
C LYS A 561 6.90 15.47 15.58
N GLU A 562 8.10 15.00 15.29
CA GLU A 562 8.50 13.62 15.62
C GLU A 562 8.32 13.30 17.10
N GLY A 563 7.78 12.11 17.39
CA GLY A 563 7.57 11.61 18.74
C GLY A 563 6.34 12.18 19.46
N ILE A 564 5.48 12.92 18.77
CA ILE A 564 4.25 13.51 19.38
C ILE A 564 3.28 12.43 19.93
N LEU A 565 3.31 11.22 19.34
CA LEU A 565 2.47 10.08 19.75
C LEU A 565 3.10 9.24 20.85
N LYS A 566 4.34 9.55 21.29
CA LYS A 566 5.06 8.71 22.24
C LYS A 566 4.44 8.80 23.64
N GLY A 567 3.83 7.69 24.07
CA GLY A 567 3.14 7.58 25.37
C GLY A 567 1.73 8.20 25.40
N ASP A 568 1.20 8.60 24.24
CA ASP A 568 -0.17 9.12 24.14
C ASP A 568 -1.17 7.96 24.02
N PHE A 569 -2.19 7.96 24.85
CA PHE A 569 -3.33 7.02 24.80
C PHE A 569 -4.62 7.70 24.34
N GLU A 570 -4.73 9.01 24.50
CA GLU A 570 -5.99 9.75 24.37
C GLU A 570 -6.46 9.88 22.91
N LEU A 571 -5.54 10.16 21.99
CA LEU A 571 -5.87 10.37 20.57
C LEU A 571 -6.39 9.09 19.92
N LEU A 572 -5.74 7.95 20.21
CA LEU A 572 -6.17 6.67 19.68
C LEU A 572 -7.52 6.25 20.30
N GLN A 573 -7.71 6.46 21.60
CA GLN A 573 -9.00 6.19 22.26
C GLN A 573 -10.13 7.06 21.67
N ARG A 574 -9.89 8.36 21.43
CA ARG A 574 -10.88 9.25 20.80
C ARG A 574 -11.27 8.80 19.40
N ALA A 575 -10.28 8.46 18.58
CA ALA A 575 -10.54 7.98 17.24
C ALA A 575 -11.30 6.65 17.24
N SER A 576 -10.96 5.75 18.17
CA SER A 576 -11.60 4.43 18.32
C SER A 576 -13.03 4.51 18.85
N CYS A 577 -13.26 5.41 19.82
CA CYS A 577 -14.57 5.68 20.42
C CYS A 577 -15.59 6.20 19.38
N ASN A 578 -15.12 6.91 18.35
CA ASN A 578 -15.94 7.52 17.31
C ASN A 578 -15.91 6.75 15.97
N ASP A 579 -15.30 5.58 15.91
CA ASP A 579 -15.16 4.73 14.70
C ASP A 579 -14.45 5.41 13.52
N TYR A 580 -13.46 6.26 13.79
CA TYR A 580 -12.70 6.98 12.76
C TYR A 580 -11.58 6.08 12.20
N ALA A 581 -11.95 5.08 11.37
CA ALA A 581 -11.06 4.03 10.92
C ALA A 581 -9.78 4.57 10.23
N ASP A 582 -9.91 5.53 9.32
CA ASP A 582 -8.77 6.11 8.61
C ASP A 582 -7.79 6.83 9.55
N VAL A 583 -8.32 7.49 10.60
CA VAL A 583 -7.50 8.17 11.61
C VAL A 583 -6.80 7.14 12.50
N VAL A 584 -7.50 6.09 12.93
CA VAL A 584 -6.91 4.99 13.72
C VAL A 584 -5.77 4.34 12.95
N ILE A 585 -5.99 4.01 11.68
CA ILE A 585 -4.96 3.45 10.79
C ILE A 585 -3.76 4.40 10.71
N MET A 586 -4.00 5.70 10.51
CA MET A 586 -2.95 6.71 10.42
C MET A 586 -2.13 6.83 11.72
N LEU A 587 -2.80 6.86 12.88
CA LEU A 587 -2.13 6.93 14.20
C LEU A 587 -1.27 5.69 14.46
N LEU A 588 -1.81 4.50 14.18
CA LEU A 588 -1.06 3.23 14.32
C LEU A 588 0.14 3.14 13.36
N HIS A 589 -0.06 3.60 12.12
CA HIS A 589 0.98 3.69 11.10
C HIS A 589 2.18 4.54 11.57
N HIS A 590 1.91 5.61 12.31
CA HIS A 590 2.94 6.49 12.86
C HIS A 590 3.40 6.12 14.27
N GLY A 591 3.09 4.90 14.73
CA GLY A 591 3.66 4.32 15.93
C GLY A 591 2.90 4.67 17.22
N ALA A 592 1.61 5.02 17.13
CA ALA A 592 0.75 5.03 18.32
C ALA A 592 0.72 3.63 18.93
N ASP A 593 0.84 3.54 20.25
CA ASP A 593 0.78 2.25 20.95
C ASP A 593 -0.69 1.82 21.10
N LEU A 594 -1.07 0.76 20.37
CA LEU A 594 -2.41 0.19 20.42
C LEU A 594 -2.84 -0.25 21.82
N ASN A 595 -1.86 -0.63 22.65
CA ASN A 595 -2.05 -1.12 24.01
C ASN A 595 -1.74 -0.06 25.09
N ALA A 596 -1.60 1.21 24.69
CA ALA A 596 -1.40 2.29 25.64
C ALA A 596 -2.56 2.38 26.64
N GLN A 597 -2.24 2.36 27.92
CA GLN A 597 -3.22 2.37 29.03
C GLN A 597 -3.37 3.76 29.61
N GLY A 598 -4.60 4.17 29.89
CA GLY A 598 -4.89 5.43 30.56
C GLY A 598 -6.32 5.91 30.33
N GLY A 599 -6.70 7.00 30.98
CA GLY A 599 -7.99 7.66 30.81
C GLY A 599 -9.20 6.86 31.27
N HIS A 600 -10.39 7.37 30.90
CA HIS A 600 -11.67 6.79 31.28
C HIS A 600 -11.92 5.41 30.67
N TYR A 601 -11.57 5.22 29.43
CA TYR A 601 -11.81 3.97 28.71
C TYR A 601 -10.80 2.87 29.06
N GLY A 602 -9.60 3.20 29.52
CA GLY A 602 -8.52 2.27 29.78
C GLY A 602 -7.59 2.11 28.55
N ASN A 603 -8.08 1.62 27.40
CA ASN A 603 -7.34 1.55 26.14
C ASN A 603 -8.22 1.74 24.91
N ALA A 604 -7.61 1.69 23.72
CA ALA A 604 -8.32 1.91 22.46
C ALA A 604 -9.37 0.82 22.13
N LEU A 605 -9.09 -0.45 22.47
CA LEU A 605 -10.04 -1.56 22.26
C LEU A 605 -11.27 -1.37 23.15
N GLN A 606 -11.10 -1.00 24.41
CA GLN A 606 -12.21 -0.71 25.32
C GLN A 606 -13.03 0.49 24.82
N ALA A 607 -12.38 1.54 24.30
CA ALA A 607 -13.04 2.70 23.71
C ALA A 607 -13.91 2.34 22.49
N ALA A 608 -13.45 1.42 21.63
CA ALA A 608 -14.24 0.93 20.51
C ALA A 608 -15.42 0.06 20.97
N THR A 609 -15.21 -0.82 21.94
CA THR A 609 -16.24 -1.79 22.38
C THR A 609 -17.35 -1.15 23.19
N VAL A 610 -17.09 -0.08 23.95
CA VAL A 610 -18.12 0.64 24.71
C VAL A 610 -19.18 1.28 23.83
N ASN A 611 -18.88 1.60 22.59
CA ASN A 611 -19.82 2.17 21.62
C ASN A 611 -20.29 1.15 20.55
N GLY A 612 -19.94 -0.13 20.69
CA GLY A 612 -20.42 -1.19 19.84
C GLY A 612 -19.74 -1.26 18.45
N HIS A 613 -18.57 -0.62 18.28
CA HIS A 613 -17.84 -0.59 17.01
C HIS A 613 -17.11 -1.91 16.75
N GLY A 614 -17.87 -2.97 16.45
CA GLY A 614 -17.37 -4.35 16.30
C GLY A 614 -16.31 -4.51 15.22
N SER A 615 -16.47 -3.83 14.08
CA SER A 615 -15.47 -3.85 12.98
C SER A 615 -14.15 -3.23 13.41
N MET A 616 -14.19 -2.13 14.14
CA MET A 616 -13.02 -1.46 14.71
C MET A 616 -12.35 -2.32 15.77
N ALA A 617 -13.12 -2.93 16.67
CA ALA A 617 -12.62 -3.83 17.70
C ALA A 617 -11.93 -5.05 17.07
N ARG A 618 -12.54 -5.67 16.04
CA ARG A 618 -11.94 -6.75 15.25
C ARG A 618 -10.62 -6.33 14.63
N PHE A 619 -10.62 -5.20 13.92
CA PHE A 619 -9.41 -4.64 13.33
C PHE A 619 -8.29 -4.46 14.36
N MET A 620 -8.61 -3.96 15.55
CA MET A 620 -7.61 -3.78 16.62
C MET A 620 -7.07 -5.10 17.15
N ILE A 621 -7.92 -6.10 17.35
CA ILE A 621 -7.52 -7.45 17.78
C ILE A 621 -6.59 -8.08 16.73
N ASP A 622 -6.97 -8.02 15.46
CA ASP A 622 -6.17 -8.54 14.35
C ASP A 622 -4.81 -7.81 14.23
N ASN A 623 -4.70 -6.58 14.74
CA ASN A 623 -3.46 -5.81 14.81
C ASN A 623 -2.72 -5.91 16.17
N GLY A 624 -3.13 -6.81 17.06
CA GLY A 624 -2.41 -7.14 18.29
C GLY A 624 -2.82 -6.33 19.53
N ALA A 625 -4.08 -5.84 19.56
CA ALA A 625 -4.64 -5.33 20.81
C ALA A 625 -4.71 -6.45 21.87
N ASP A 626 -4.34 -6.11 23.09
CA ASP A 626 -4.49 -7.04 24.22
C ASP A 626 -5.97 -7.14 24.59
N LEU A 627 -6.57 -8.28 24.24
CA LEU A 627 -7.98 -8.57 24.43
C LEU A 627 -8.43 -8.53 25.91
N ASN A 628 -7.53 -8.94 26.81
CA ASN A 628 -7.80 -9.07 28.23
C ASN A 628 -7.14 -7.95 29.06
N ALA A 629 -6.69 -6.88 28.43
CA ALA A 629 -6.10 -5.74 29.12
C ALA A 629 -7.07 -5.12 30.14
N GLN A 630 -6.59 -4.96 31.36
CA GLN A 630 -7.34 -4.39 32.47
C GLN A 630 -7.04 -2.91 32.65
N GLY A 631 -8.05 -2.07 32.83
CA GLY A 631 -7.89 -0.64 33.07
C GLY A 631 -9.18 0.17 32.85
N GLY A 632 -9.12 1.45 33.17
CA GLY A 632 -10.23 2.37 32.99
C GLY A 632 -11.49 2.08 33.84
N TYR A 633 -12.56 2.82 33.55
CA TYR A 633 -13.83 2.69 34.27
C TYR A 633 -14.50 1.32 34.07
N TYR A 634 -14.43 0.78 32.87
CA TYR A 634 -15.12 -0.45 32.46
C TYR A 634 -14.38 -1.73 32.86
N GLY A 635 -13.11 -1.67 33.16
CA GLY A 635 -12.27 -2.85 33.52
C GLY A 635 -11.62 -3.49 32.30
N ASN A 636 -12.37 -4.06 31.35
CA ASN A 636 -11.86 -4.62 30.11
C ASN A 636 -12.85 -4.45 28.94
N ALA A 637 -12.44 -4.87 27.74
CA ALA A 637 -13.24 -4.72 26.52
C ALA A 637 -14.57 -5.50 26.57
N LEU A 638 -14.58 -6.70 27.16
CA LEU A 638 -15.77 -7.53 27.31
C LEU A 638 -16.80 -6.87 28.27
N GLN A 639 -16.31 -6.33 29.39
CA GLN A 639 -17.16 -5.58 30.30
C GLN A 639 -17.72 -4.31 29.66
N ALA A 640 -16.90 -3.56 28.91
CA ALA A 640 -17.31 -2.36 28.19
C ALA A 640 -18.45 -2.64 27.18
N ALA A 641 -18.36 -3.72 26.41
CA ALA A 641 -19.42 -4.14 25.49
C ALA A 641 -20.67 -4.63 26.23
N SER A 642 -20.48 -5.32 27.40
CA SER A 642 -21.58 -5.90 28.18
C SER A 642 -22.43 -4.85 28.89
N VAL A 643 -21.83 -3.71 29.30
CA VAL A 643 -22.54 -2.59 29.95
C VAL A 643 -23.63 -2.02 29.03
N ASN A 644 -23.36 -1.94 27.72
CA ASN A 644 -24.26 -1.32 26.75
C ASN A 644 -25.06 -2.33 25.90
N GLY A 645 -24.93 -3.64 26.20
CA GLY A 645 -25.76 -4.68 25.59
C GLY A 645 -25.39 -5.02 24.13
N TYR A 646 -24.17 -4.78 23.67
CA TYR A 646 -23.74 -5.07 22.30
C TYR A 646 -23.46 -6.57 22.11
N ALA A 647 -24.52 -7.36 21.97
CA ALA A 647 -24.49 -8.83 21.90
C ALA A 647 -23.53 -9.38 20.84
N ASP A 648 -23.49 -8.77 19.64
CA ASP A 648 -22.59 -9.19 18.55
C ASP A 648 -21.12 -8.93 18.89
N VAL A 649 -20.82 -7.79 19.55
CA VAL A 649 -19.46 -7.45 20.00
C VAL A 649 -19.03 -8.38 21.13
N VAL A 650 -19.92 -8.65 22.09
CA VAL A 650 -19.68 -9.60 23.19
C VAL A 650 -19.35 -10.98 22.65
N ARG A 651 -20.16 -11.50 21.72
CA ARG A 651 -19.91 -12.80 21.07
C ARG A 651 -18.57 -12.81 20.35
N MET A 652 -18.30 -11.77 19.54
CA MET A 652 -17.02 -11.64 18.83
C MET A 652 -15.82 -11.62 19.77
N LEU A 653 -15.90 -10.92 20.91
CA LEU A 653 -14.81 -10.89 21.90
C LEU A 653 -14.60 -12.27 22.55
N LEU A 654 -15.67 -12.96 22.90
CA LEU A 654 -15.62 -14.31 23.49
C LEU A 654 -15.05 -15.32 22.49
N ASP A 655 -15.48 -15.28 21.22
CA ASP A 655 -14.95 -16.11 20.13
C ASP A 655 -13.45 -15.86 19.88
N GLN A 656 -12.93 -14.69 20.25
CA GLN A 656 -11.51 -14.34 20.16
C GLN A 656 -10.72 -14.64 21.46
N GLY A 657 -11.37 -15.28 22.47
CA GLY A 657 -10.71 -15.70 23.70
C GLY A 657 -10.70 -14.66 24.84
N ALA A 658 -11.67 -13.73 24.85
CA ALA A 658 -11.89 -12.89 26.01
C ALA A 658 -12.29 -13.72 27.23
N ASP A 659 -11.67 -13.48 28.38
CA ASP A 659 -12.01 -14.17 29.63
C ASP A 659 -13.38 -13.69 30.16
N PRO A 660 -14.44 -14.55 30.16
CA PRO A 660 -15.78 -14.17 30.62
C PRO A 660 -15.82 -13.88 32.14
N ASN A 661 -14.83 -14.35 32.89
CA ASN A 661 -14.73 -14.23 34.35
C ASN A 661 -13.72 -13.19 34.83
N ALA A 662 -13.11 -12.45 33.91
CA ALA A 662 -12.13 -11.41 34.25
C ALA A 662 -12.76 -10.36 35.21
N GLN A 663 -12.06 -10.10 36.32
CA GLN A 663 -12.50 -9.18 37.36
C GLN A 663 -11.84 -7.81 37.20
N GLY A 664 -12.58 -6.74 37.42
CA GLY A 664 -12.07 -5.36 37.37
C GLY A 664 -13.13 -4.32 37.08
N GLY A 665 -12.72 -3.06 37.00
CA GLY A 665 -13.61 -1.95 36.68
C GLY A 665 -14.71 -1.69 37.71
N HIS A 666 -15.66 -0.82 37.32
CA HIS A 666 -16.77 -0.38 38.20
C HIS A 666 -17.79 -1.50 38.47
N TYR A 667 -18.02 -2.39 37.49
CA TYR A 667 -19.07 -3.41 37.52
C TYR A 667 -18.61 -4.77 38.07
N GLY A 668 -17.32 -4.95 38.30
CA GLY A 668 -16.74 -6.20 38.79
C GLY A 668 -16.43 -7.20 37.68
N ASN A 669 -17.42 -7.71 36.92
CA ASN A 669 -17.21 -8.57 35.76
C ASN A 669 -18.27 -8.33 34.68
N ALA A 670 -18.10 -8.96 33.51
CA ALA A 670 -18.99 -8.78 32.35
C ALA A 670 -20.44 -9.21 32.63
N LEU A 671 -20.64 -10.31 33.37
CA LEU A 671 -21.98 -10.80 33.73
C LEU A 671 -22.70 -9.84 34.69
N GLN A 672 -22.00 -9.30 35.67
CA GLN A 672 -22.55 -8.29 36.59
C GLN A 672 -22.89 -7.00 35.84
N ALA A 673 -22.03 -6.57 34.90
CA ALA A 673 -22.26 -5.42 34.02
C ALA A 673 -23.53 -5.58 33.20
N ALA A 674 -23.71 -6.71 32.52
CA ALA A 674 -24.91 -7.02 31.74
C ALA A 674 -26.17 -7.15 32.60
N THR A 675 -26.06 -7.77 33.78
CA THR A 675 -27.18 -7.96 34.72
C THR A 675 -27.64 -6.64 35.27
N SER A 676 -26.72 -5.76 35.69
CA SER A 676 -27.04 -4.42 36.28
C SER A 676 -27.77 -3.51 35.28
N ASN A 677 -27.56 -3.73 33.98
CA ASN A 677 -28.16 -2.94 32.91
C ASN A 677 -29.31 -3.68 32.18
N GLY A 678 -29.66 -4.91 32.58
CA GLY A 678 -30.82 -5.64 32.09
C GLY A 678 -30.68 -6.24 30.68
N HIS A 679 -29.45 -6.51 30.21
CA HIS A 679 -29.17 -7.05 28.87
C HIS A 679 -29.26 -8.57 28.82
N SER A 680 -30.49 -9.10 28.74
CA SER A 680 -30.81 -10.55 28.79
C SER A 680 -30.04 -11.36 27.74
N ASP A 681 -29.93 -10.86 26.53
CA ASP A 681 -29.24 -11.55 25.43
C ASP A 681 -27.73 -11.68 25.71
N VAL A 682 -27.10 -10.63 26.25
CA VAL A 682 -25.70 -10.64 26.65
C VAL A 682 -25.48 -11.58 27.83
N ILE A 683 -26.40 -11.59 28.82
CA ILE A 683 -26.35 -12.50 29.95
C ILE A 683 -26.31 -13.96 29.45
N GLN A 684 -27.20 -14.31 28.51
CA GLN A 684 -27.26 -15.67 27.97
C GLN A 684 -25.96 -16.03 27.24
N ILE A 685 -25.46 -15.13 26.40
CA ILE A 685 -24.19 -15.35 25.68
C ILE A 685 -23.01 -15.56 26.63
N LEU A 686 -22.91 -14.76 27.69
CA LEU A 686 -21.85 -14.89 28.69
C LEU A 686 -21.93 -16.22 29.44
N VAL A 687 -23.13 -16.65 29.83
CA VAL A 687 -23.36 -17.93 30.52
C VAL A 687 -23.02 -19.11 29.61
N ASP A 688 -23.43 -19.05 28.34
CA ASP A 688 -23.13 -20.08 27.33
C ASP A 688 -21.60 -20.24 27.10
N HIS A 689 -20.81 -19.17 27.34
CA HIS A 689 -19.35 -19.14 27.27
C HIS A 689 -18.66 -19.32 28.60
N GLY A 690 -19.37 -19.79 29.65
CA GLY A 690 -18.77 -20.18 30.92
C GLY A 690 -18.59 -19.05 31.94
N ALA A 691 -19.33 -17.96 31.83
CA ALA A 691 -19.35 -16.96 32.89
C ALA A 691 -19.93 -17.55 34.19
N ALA A 692 -19.21 -17.45 35.28
CA ALA A 692 -19.65 -17.92 36.59
C ALA A 692 -20.82 -17.04 37.10
N LEU A 693 -21.92 -17.69 37.48
CA LEU A 693 -22.99 -16.99 38.19
C LEU A 693 -22.49 -16.54 39.57
N PRO A 694 -22.86 -15.35 40.03
CA PRO A 694 -22.41 -14.78 41.29
C PRO A 694 -22.85 -15.60 42.51
#